data_5654ee734c028051ab34b1f3535046d0
#
_entry.id   5654ee734c028051ab34b1f3535046d0
#
_cell.length_a   1.000
_cell.length_b   1.000
_cell.length_c   1.000
_cell.angle_alpha   90.00
_cell.angle_beta   90.00
_cell.angle_gamma   90.00
#
_symmetry.space_group_name_H-M   'P 1'
#
loop_
_entity.id
_entity.type
_entity.pdbx_description
1 polymer ?
#
loop_
_entity_poly.entity_id
_entity_poly.type
_entity_poly.pdbx_seq_one_letter_code
_entity_poly.pdbx_strand_id
1 'polypeptide(L)'
;MCNKNKTTLEERAKNYGEEIVQITDFVQKARQTKDMYIGKVAGNAAFLTMVREIVQNAIDEILKKVAFSPVFYVTYSELNHQVTVEDNGRGIPHGKIGIIFGSDHTSSNYVKTPYEYSAGKNGCGASITNALSHKFTVESCVLGKCKYAEFDEGHIWKKGEIDKNCGDKQGSTISFIPNEDEIGQVTATWKTVYDLLFTILPSTPIGTTVEYTGIDKDGNKHIETIVNHDGILTHLINMTQNPYINPISISNDNGTMKVDLTFTYDTSVENSEECIVSLNNTCPTDGGSHVDGALDGICKFFRNYMNKIYLTNIKSKVKLICSNNDIRTGLKLAISSFHLYALYNGQAKELLDNPDITPFISSTVQSGLSEWSKSNPNDLQKLCKWFKEVMELRLKSDKEKVKLSSSFQSSLLSGLPDKYIKPNGRHNTELIIVEGDSAFSSARNSRDHATQGIFPIRGKMPNVFTKSENDILKNEEAAAILTIIGAGYGKKFDLSKCKVDRVIILADADPDGAHIRTLVLRFLAMYCKPLVLAGRVFAGMPPLFGIEPKSKKNKWRYFVDKLDFTKYIQSQFTQQYIVKDMKGKPLSSKDTLSVLYNNSEYASILERVSNTYAIDPLLLELVIKLKNENFKNFSTAIKKNYRFMDVVQDKSHNTIILKGLANDKYHEVFINEYLMNECIDIVPKECSKGNALK
;
A
#
# COMPACT_ATOMS: atom_id res chain seq x y z
N MET A 1 29.37 -28.32 -31.50
CA MET A 1 28.78 -27.17 -30.80
C MET A 1 28.24 -27.48 -29.40
N CYS A 2 28.40 -28.68 -28.86
CA CYS A 2 27.81 -29.08 -27.58
C CYS A 2 28.72 -28.95 -26.34
N ASN A 3 30.01 -28.70 -26.52
CA ASN A 3 30.97 -28.66 -25.38
C ASN A 3 31.25 -27.25 -24.78
N LYS A 4 30.85 -26.17 -25.45
CA LYS A 4 31.01 -24.81 -24.89
C LYS A 4 29.96 -24.44 -23.86
N ASN A 5 28.80 -25.13 -23.86
CA ASN A 5 27.71 -24.82 -22.90
C ASN A 5 27.80 -25.63 -21.58
N LYS A 6 28.57 -26.74 -21.56
CA LYS A 6 28.73 -27.52 -20.31
C LYS A 6 29.66 -26.81 -19.31
N THR A 7 30.76 -26.25 -19.77
CA THR A 7 31.72 -25.52 -18.91
C THR A 7 31.08 -24.32 -18.23
N THR A 8 30.19 -23.60 -18.93
CA THR A 8 29.46 -22.44 -18.35
C THR A 8 28.38 -22.84 -17.36
N LEU A 9 27.79 -24.02 -17.47
CA LEU A 9 26.79 -24.51 -16.50
C LEU A 9 27.43 -25.03 -15.21
N GLU A 10 28.58 -25.69 -15.32
CA GLU A 10 29.36 -26.17 -14.16
C GLU A 10 29.98 -24.99 -13.39
N GLU A 11 30.50 -23.97 -14.08
CA GLU A 11 30.96 -22.73 -13.45
C GLU A 11 29.82 -21.95 -12.80
N ARG A 12 28.66 -21.85 -13.42
CA ARG A 12 27.47 -21.24 -12.82
C ARG A 12 26.94 -22.01 -11.62
N ALA A 13 26.97 -23.34 -11.65
CA ALA A 13 26.57 -24.18 -10.52
C ALA A 13 27.54 -24.06 -9.34
N LYS A 14 28.85 -23.92 -9.63
CA LYS A 14 29.87 -23.70 -8.60
C LYS A 14 29.75 -22.30 -8.00
N ASN A 15 29.59 -21.27 -8.81
CA ASN A 15 29.35 -19.90 -8.34
C ASN A 15 28.05 -19.78 -7.54
N TYR A 16 26.98 -20.50 -7.94
CA TYR A 16 25.73 -20.54 -7.17
C TYR A 16 25.91 -21.08 -5.75
N GLY A 17 26.79 -22.06 -5.56
CA GLY A 17 27.13 -22.58 -4.22
C GLY A 17 27.92 -21.57 -3.38
N GLU A 18 28.74 -20.73 -3.98
CA GLU A 18 29.51 -19.67 -3.33
C GLU A 18 28.66 -18.41 -3.06
N GLU A 19 27.55 -18.21 -3.81
CA GLU A 19 26.58 -17.13 -3.61
C GLU A 19 25.60 -17.39 -2.46
N ILE A 20 25.52 -18.64 -1.93
CA ILE A 20 24.64 -18.98 -0.81
C ILE A 20 25.31 -18.50 0.48
N VAL A 21 24.84 -17.37 1.03
CA VAL A 21 25.29 -16.83 2.31
C VAL A 21 24.27 -17.15 3.39
N GLN A 22 24.70 -17.84 4.44
CA GLN A 22 23.89 -18.04 5.65
C GLN A 22 24.12 -16.84 6.58
N ILE A 23 23.07 -16.05 6.80
CA ILE A 23 23.11 -14.96 7.78
C ILE A 23 22.89 -15.54 9.16
N THR A 24 23.93 -15.55 9.99
CA THR A 24 23.90 -16.05 11.37
C THR A 24 23.63 -14.97 12.40
N ASP A 25 23.91 -13.71 12.06
CA ASP A 25 23.63 -12.58 12.93
C ASP A 25 22.15 -12.18 12.85
N PHE A 26 21.51 -12.16 14.02
CA PHE A 26 20.09 -11.82 14.12
C PHE A 26 19.79 -10.38 13.67
N VAL A 27 20.63 -9.42 14.03
CA VAL A 27 20.42 -8.01 13.66
C VAL A 27 20.48 -7.83 12.15
N GLN A 28 21.49 -8.42 11.51
CA GLN A 28 21.62 -8.39 10.06
C GLN A 28 20.41 -9.06 9.37
N LYS A 29 19.99 -10.23 9.89
CA LYS A 29 18.79 -10.92 9.37
C LYS A 29 17.53 -10.07 9.50
N ALA A 30 17.31 -9.47 10.67
CA ALA A 30 16.15 -8.62 10.95
C ALA A 30 16.11 -7.40 10.03
N ARG A 31 17.24 -6.76 9.76
CA ARG A 31 17.35 -5.60 8.87
C ARG A 31 17.13 -5.96 7.40
N GLN A 32 17.57 -7.15 6.96
CA GLN A 32 17.34 -7.60 5.57
C GLN A 32 15.91 -8.07 5.29
N THR A 33 15.21 -8.59 6.31
CA THR A 33 13.84 -9.11 6.18
C THR A 33 12.85 -8.36 7.08
N LYS A 34 13.06 -7.05 7.26
CA LYS A 34 12.29 -6.20 8.17
C LYS A 34 10.80 -6.18 7.86
N ASP A 35 10.42 -6.23 6.58
CA ASP A 35 9.04 -6.35 6.12
C ASP A 35 8.30 -7.58 6.67
N MET A 36 9.01 -8.70 6.86
CA MET A 36 8.45 -9.89 7.50
C MET A 36 8.07 -9.66 8.97
N TYR A 37 8.80 -8.77 9.67
CA TYR A 37 8.64 -8.58 11.11
C TYR A 37 7.75 -7.40 11.48
N ILE A 38 7.87 -6.28 10.78
CA ILE A 38 7.15 -5.03 11.09
C ILE A 38 6.09 -4.67 10.04
N GLY A 39 5.90 -5.49 9.01
CA GLY A 39 4.93 -5.25 7.94
C GLY A 39 5.34 -4.07 7.05
N LYS A 40 4.54 -3.01 7.01
CA LYS A 40 4.85 -1.83 6.18
C LYS A 40 6.10 -1.13 6.70
N VAL A 41 7.20 -1.25 5.96
CA VAL A 41 8.46 -0.54 6.22
C VAL A 41 8.35 0.87 5.65
N ALA A 42 7.60 1.76 6.32
CA ALA A 42 7.41 3.13 5.84
C ALA A 42 7.31 4.08 7.04
N GLY A 43 8.44 4.62 7.47
CA GLY A 43 8.54 5.70 8.45
C GLY A 43 7.63 5.51 9.67
N ASN A 44 6.58 6.31 9.75
CA ASN A 44 5.66 6.29 10.91
C ASN A 44 4.99 4.94 11.17
N ALA A 45 4.65 4.14 10.15
CA ALA A 45 4.00 2.84 10.36
C ALA A 45 4.94 1.84 11.04
N ALA A 46 6.19 1.79 10.60
CA ALA A 46 7.24 0.97 11.22
C ALA A 46 7.52 1.43 12.64
N PHE A 47 7.70 2.74 12.84
CA PHE A 47 7.93 3.35 14.15
C PHE A 47 6.80 3.02 15.15
N LEU A 48 5.53 3.20 14.76
CA LEU A 48 4.39 2.88 15.64
C LEU A 48 4.29 1.39 15.94
N THR A 49 4.73 0.51 15.02
CA THR A 49 4.84 -0.93 15.31
C THR A 49 5.90 -1.19 16.39
N MET A 50 7.07 -0.54 16.32
CA MET A 50 8.11 -0.65 17.37
C MET A 50 7.60 -0.14 18.72
N VAL A 51 6.93 1.02 18.76
CA VAL A 51 6.31 1.55 19.99
C VAL A 51 5.32 0.52 20.57
N ARG A 52 4.43 0.01 19.72
CA ARG A 52 3.42 -0.97 20.14
C ARG A 52 4.03 -2.24 20.73
N GLU A 53 5.07 -2.80 20.12
CA GLU A 53 5.70 -4.03 20.61
C GLU A 53 6.29 -3.84 22.02
N ILE A 54 6.86 -2.67 22.33
CA ILE A 54 7.40 -2.39 23.69
C ILE A 54 6.25 -2.11 24.68
N VAL A 55 5.23 -1.33 24.29
CA VAL A 55 4.04 -1.07 25.12
C VAL A 55 3.30 -2.37 25.45
N GLN A 56 3.18 -3.30 24.49
CA GLN A 56 2.54 -4.60 24.71
C GLN A 56 3.25 -5.45 25.74
N ASN A 57 4.58 -5.33 25.88
CA ASN A 57 5.31 -6.02 26.92
C ASN A 57 4.93 -5.52 28.33
N ALA A 58 4.75 -4.20 28.51
CA ALA A 58 4.27 -3.63 29.77
C ALA A 58 2.81 -4.07 30.06
N ILE A 59 1.96 -4.08 29.03
CA ILE A 59 0.57 -4.56 29.15
C ILE A 59 0.52 -6.05 29.51
N ASP A 60 1.44 -6.89 29.01
CA ASP A 60 1.50 -8.32 29.34
C ASP A 60 1.69 -8.57 30.84
N GLU A 61 2.48 -7.73 31.53
CA GLU A 61 2.66 -7.84 32.97
C GLU A 61 1.36 -7.52 33.74
N ILE A 62 0.54 -6.61 33.21
CA ILE A 62 -0.79 -6.29 33.77
C ILE A 62 -1.79 -7.41 33.48
N LEU A 63 -1.83 -7.91 32.23
CA LEU A 63 -2.73 -9.00 31.82
C LEU A 63 -2.49 -10.27 32.63
N LYS A 64 -1.23 -10.59 32.90
CA LYS A 64 -0.84 -11.74 33.75
C LYS A 64 -1.01 -11.50 35.25
N LYS A 65 -1.45 -10.31 35.65
CA LYS A 65 -1.65 -9.91 37.05
C LYS A 65 -0.36 -10.03 37.90
N VAL A 66 0.79 -9.77 37.28
CA VAL A 66 2.10 -9.82 37.92
C VAL A 66 2.72 -8.43 38.10
N ALA A 67 2.11 -7.40 37.54
CA ALA A 67 2.43 -6.00 37.82
C ALA A 67 1.94 -5.62 39.22
N PHE A 68 2.72 -4.79 39.91
CA PHE A 68 2.40 -4.29 41.25
C PHE A 68 1.12 -3.41 41.24
N SER A 69 0.96 -2.63 40.19
CA SER A 69 -0.27 -1.85 39.91
C SER A 69 -0.54 -1.83 38.41
N PRO A 70 -1.80 -1.64 37.96
CA PRO A 70 -2.13 -1.58 36.55
C PRO A 70 -1.77 -0.21 35.92
N VAL A 71 -0.55 0.27 36.20
CA VAL A 71 -0.04 1.56 35.71
C VAL A 71 1.30 1.35 35.02
N PHE A 72 1.49 1.97 33.87
CA PHE A 72 2.77 2.06 33.19
C PHE A 72 2.99 3.47 32.61
N TYR A 73 4.24 3.81 32.35
CA TYR A 73 4.63 5.15 31.91
C TYR A 73 5.20 5.10 30.51
N VAL A 74 4.82 6.06 29.67
CA VAL A 74 5.34 6.20 28.33
C VAL A 74 5.81 7.63 28.10
N THR A 75 7.04 7.79 27.66
CA THR A 75 7.59 9.09 27.25
C THR A 75 7.97 9.02 25.78
N TYR A 76 7.58 10.01 24.99
CA TYR A 76 8.01 10.17 23.60
C TYR A 76 8.50 11.59 23.34
N SER A 77 9.65 11.72 22.68
CA SER A 77 10.24 13.01 22.30
C SER A 77 10.31 13.14 20.76
N GLU A 78 9.69 14.18 20.21
CA GLU A 78 9.81 14.53 18.79
C GLU A 78 11.21 15.05 18.42
N LEU A 79 12.03 15.44 19.40
CA LEU A 79 13.37 16.01 19.15
C LEU A 79 14.35 15.00 18.55
N ASN A 80 14.24 13.74 18.96
CA ASN A 80 15.12 12.65 18.55
C ASN A 80 14.37 11.33 18.36
N HIS A 81 13.06 11.36 18.35
CA HIS A 81 12.14 10.21 18.24
C HIS A 81 12.37 9.13 19.31
N GLN A 82 12.93 9.51 20.45
CA GLN A 82 13.15 8.62 21.58
C GLN A 82 11.82 8.25 22.25
N VAL A 83 11.62 6.95 22.43
CA VAL A 83 10.51 6.39 23.19
C VAL A 83 11.07 5.73 24.45
N THR A 84 10.43 5.95 25.59
CA THR A 84 10.73 5.26 26.86
C THR A 84 9.43 4.68 27.41
N VAL A 85 9.44 3.40 27.75
CA VAL A 85 8.33 2.69 28.39
C VAL A 85 8.84 2.12 29.71
N GLU A 86 8.12 2.42 30.79
CA GLU A 86 8.42 1.89 32.14
C GLU A 86 7.22 1.14 32.69
N ASP A 87 7.44 -0.08 33.16
CA ASP A 87 6.45 -0.91 33.84
C ASP A 87 6.88 -1.23 35.29
N ASN A 88 5.93 -1.65 36.09
CA ASN A 88 6.12 -2.11 37.47
C ASN A 88 5.89 -3.63 37.59
N GLY A 89 6.17 -4.39 36.53
CA GLY A 89 6.03 -5.84 36.47
C GLY A 89 7.13 -6.59 37.19
N ARG A 90 7.34 -7.86 36.82
CA ARG A 90 8.35 -8.74 37.44
C ARG A 90 9.80 -8.30 37.18
N GLY A 91 10.01 -7.43 36.21
CA GLY A 91 11.32 -7.15 35.65
C GLY A 91 11.87 -8.31 34.82
N ILE A 92 12.99 -8.06 34.17
CA ILE A 92 13.64 -9.00 33.25
C ILE A 92 14.79 -9.70 34.00
N PRO A 93 14.87 -11.05 33.99
CA PRO A 93 15.96 -11.76 34.63
C PRO A 93 17.32 -11.28 34.11
N HIS A 94 18.19 -10.79 34.98
CA HIS A 94 19.43 -10.08 34.65
C HIS A 94 20.38 -10.89 33.75
N GLY A 95 20.44 -12.23 33.92
CA GLY A 95 21.25 -13.12 33.09
C GLY A 95 20.68 -13.33 31.67
N LYS A 96 19.45 -12.91 31.41
CA LYS A 96 18.74 -13.13 30.15
C LYS A 96 18.60 -11.89 29.26
N ILE A 97 18.93 -10.69 29.75
CA ILE A 97 18.77 -9.43 29.01
C ILE A 97 19.42 -9.51 27.61
N GLY A 98 20.67 -9.95 27.53
CA GLY A 98 21.37 -10.05 26.25
C GLY A 98 20.72 -11.02 25.24
N ILE A 99 20.13 -12.12 25.74
CA ILE A 99 19.46 -13.12 24.89
C ILE A 99 18.09 -12.60 24.43
N ILE A 100 17.32 -11.99 25.35
CA ILE A 100 15.96 -11.51 25.06
C ILE A 100 15.96 -10.42 24.00
N PHE A 101 16.94 -9.52 24.03
CA PHE A 101 17.00 -8.39 23.09
C PHE A 101 17.95 -8.60 21.90
N GLY A 102 18.86 -9.57 21.99
CA GLY A 102 19.86 -9.86 20.96
C GLY A 102 19.56 -11.08 20.08
N SER A 103 18.45 -11.78 20.30
CA SER A 103 18.09 -12.97 19.52
C SER A 103 16.59 -13.07 19.29
N ASP A 104 16.20 -13.83 18.27
CA ASP A 104 14.80 -14.12 17.96
C ASP A 104 14.22 -15.23 18.88
N HIS A 105 12.89 -15.33 18.89
CA HIS A 105 12.14 -16.40 19.52
C HIS A 105 12.44 -16.62 21.02
N THR A 106 12.64 -15.55 21.79
CA THR A 106 12.87 -15.61 23.24
C THR A 106 11.71 -14.97 23.98
N SER A 107 10.84 -15.78 24.62
CA SER A 107 9.69 -15.26 25.37
C SER A 107 9.22 -16.22 26.45
N SER A 108 8.75 -15.68 27.58
CA SER A 108 7.99 -16.42 28.59
C SER A 108 6.58 -16.79 28.10
N ASN A 109 6.09 -16.20 27.01
CA ASN A 109 4.76 -16.41 26.46
C ASN A 109 4.61 -17.73 25.68
N TYR A 110 5.66 -18.52 25.54
CA TYR A 110 5.58 -19.86 24.92
C TYR A 110 4.90 -20.89 25.81
N VAL A 111 4.96 -20.72 27.14
CA VAL A 111 4.19 -21.54 28.08
C VAL A 111 2.79 -20.95 28.15
N LYS A 112 1.79 -21.69 27.69
CA LYS A 112 0.40 -21.26 27.66
C LYS A 112 -0.38 -21.87 28.82
N THR A 113 -1.03 -21.01 29.60
CA THR A 113 -1.91 -21.37 30.69
C THR A 113 -3.32 -20.86 30.36
N PRO A 114 -4.40 -21.65 30.55
CA PRO A 114 -5.77 -21.17 30.35
C PRO A 114 -6.04 -19.89 31.15
N TYR A 115 -6.77 -18.94 30.53
CA TYR A 115 -7.08 -17.59 31.08
C TYR A 115 -5.88 -16.66 31.26
N GLU A 116 -4.64 -17.06 30.89
CA GLU A 116 -3.46 -16.20 30.90
C GLU A 116 -3.16 -15.70 29.47
N TYR A 117 -3.88 -14.71 29.06
CA TYR A 117 -3.68 -14.09 27.75
C TYR A 117 -2.44 -13.18 27.71
N SER A 118 -1.86 -13.03 26.54
CA SER A 118 -0.72 -12.15 26.30
C SER A 118 -0.84 -11.44 24.96
N ALA A 119 -0.38 -10.19 24.87
CA ALA A 119 -0.27 -9.41 23.65
C ALA A 119 0.87 -9.93 22.76
N GLY A 120 2.02 -10.26 23.37
CA GLY A 120 3.19 -10.81 22.70
C GLY A 120 3.04 -12.28 22.36
N LYS A 121 3.19 -12.65 21.06
CA LYS A 121 3.08 -14.04 20.60
C LYS A 121 4.43 -14.70 20.32
N ASN A 122 5.25 -14.07 19.47
CA ASN A 122 6.40 -14.73 18.84
C ASN A 122 7.73 -14.51 19.57
N GLY A 123 7.74 -13.70 20.64
CA GLY A 123 8.93 -13.44 21.43
C GLY A 123 10.07 -12.74 20.68
N CYS A 124 9.74 -12.00 19.63
CA CYS A 124 10.71 -11.27 18.81
C CYS A 124 10.45 -9.75 18.72
N GLY A 125 9.32 -9.25 19.23
CA GLY A 125 8.97 -7.83 19.10
C GLY A 125 10.02 -6.89 19.68
N ALA A 126 10.48 -7.16 20.89
CA ALA A 126 11.50 -6.34 21.54
C ALA A 126 12.90 -6.48 20.90
N SER A 127 13.28 -7.69 20.46
CA SER A 127 14.56 -7.91 19.77
C SER A 127 14.56 -7.28 18.37
N ILE A 128 13.42 -7.28 17.65
CA ILE A 128 13.26 -6.57 16.39
C ILE A 128 13.32 -5.05 16.60
N THR A 129 12.65 -4.53 17.63
CA THR A 129 12.75 -3.10 17.98
C THR A 129 14.20 -2.70 18.28
N ASN A 130 14.96 -3.54 19.02
CA ASN A 130 16.38 -3.32 19.22
C ASN A 130 17.16 -3.33 17.89
N ALA A 131 16.98 -4.34 17.04
CA ALA A 131 17.68 -4.47 15.76
C ALA A 131 17.45 -3.30 14.80
N LEU A 132 16.28 -2.66 14.88
CA LEU A 132 15.88 -1.51 14.05
C LEU A 132 16.07 -0.16 14.76
N SER A 133 16.76 -0.15 15.90
CA SER A 133 17.09 1.06 16.64
C SER A 133 18.54 1.46 16.45
N HIS A 134 18.78 2.77 16.40
CA HIS A 134 20.12 3.31 16.51
C HIS A 134 20.66 3.12 17.94
N LYS A 135 19.83 3.40 18.93
CA LYS A 135 20.13 3.20 20.34
C LYS A 135 18.98 2.50 21.04
N PHE A 136 19.30 1.50 21.86
CA PHE A 136 18.32 0.78 22.67
C PHE A 136 18.89 0.52 24.08
N THR A 137 18.11 0.84 25.11
CA THR A 137 18.54 0.67 26.50
C THR A 137 17.50 -0.07 27.31
N VAL A 138 17.97 -0.87 28.23
CA VAL A 138 17.14 -1.65 29.14
C VAL A 138 17.66 -1.45 30.56
N GLU A 139 16.80 -1.01 31.46
CA GLU A 139 17.01 -1.09 32.90
C GLU A 139 15.99 -2.06 33.49
N SER A 140 16.43 -3.05 34.23
CA SER A 140 15.56 -4.02 34.87
C SER A 140 15.86 -4.13 36.35
N CYS A 141 14.83 -3.95 37.18
CA CYS A 141 14.87 -4.01 38.63
C CYS A 141 14.11 -5.26 39.08
N VAL A 142 14.86 -6.18 39.70
CA VAL A 142 14.35 -7.47 40.22
C VAL A 142 14.85 -7.67 41.65
N LEU A 143 13.92 -7.82 42.61
CA LEU A 143 14.20 -8.03 44.01
C LEU A 143 15.19 -6.99 44.59
N GLY A 144 14.97 -5.72 44.30
CA GLY A 144 15.79 -4.61 44.80
C GLY A 144 17.16 -4.44 44.14
N LYS A 145 17.47 -5.24 43.11
CA LYS A 145 18.68 -5.09 42.30
C LYS A 145 18.31 -4.62 40.89
N CYS A 146 19.02 -3.61 40.41
CA CYS A 146 18.83 -3.09 39.04
C CYS A 146 20.03 -3.43 38.16
N LYS A 147 19.76 -3.86 36.95
CA LYS A 147 20.74 -4.08 35.88
C LYS A 147 20.42 -3.23 34.67
N TYR A 148 21.47 -2.62 34.12
CA TYR A 148 21.36 -1.80 32.90
C TYR A 148 22.11 -2.47 31.75
N ALA A 149 21.56 -2.39 30.55
CA ALA A 149 22.22 -2.79 29.32
C ALA A 149 21.94 -1.74 28.23
N GLU A 150 22.94 -1.46 27.43
CA GLU A 150 22.87 -0.55 26.28
C GLU A 150 23.26 -1.31 25.01
N PHE A 151 22.48 -1.13 23.96
CA PHE A 151 22.71 -1.67 22.64
C PHE A 151 22.89 -0.50 21.67
N ASP A 152 23.86 -0.64 20.80
CA ASP A 152 24.15 0.28 19.71
C ASP A 152 23.99 -0.46 18.39
N GLU A 153 23.20 0.11 17.45
CA GLU A 153 22.86 -0.53 16.18
C GLU A 153 22.38 -1.99 16.33
N GLY A 154 21.62 -2.29 17.39
CA GLY A 154 21.09 -3.62 17.66
C GLY A 154 22.04 -4.55 18.41
N HIS A 155 23.32 -4.23 18.53
CA HIS A 155 24.33 -5.04 19.21
C HIS A 155 24.62 -4.53 20.60
N ILE A 156 24.94 -5.45 21.55
CA ILE A 156 25.31 -5.05 22.92
C ILE A 156 26.58 -4.22 22.86
N TRP A 157 26.46 -2.95 23.23
CA TRP A 157 27.58 -2.03 23.36
C TRP A 157 28.17 -2.03 24.75
N LYS A 158 27.31 -1.99 25.79
CA LYS A 158 27.74 -1.89 27.17
C LYS A 158 26.89 -2.78 28.08
N LYS A 159 27.52 -3.71 28.76
CA LYS A 159 26.93 -4.40 29.91
C LYS A 159 27.29 -3.62 31.16
N GLY A 160 26.47 -2.66 31.54
CA GLY A 160 26.60 -1.99 32.83
C GLY A 160 26.00 -2.88 33.91
N GLU A 161 26.79 -3.62 34.62
CA GLU A 161 26.37 -4.13 35.91
C GLU A 161 26.50 -2.99 36.93
N ILE A 162 25.44 -2.19 37.02
CA ILE A 162 25.29 -1.32 38.17
C ILE A 162 24.35 -2.08 39.10
N ASP A 163 24.92 -2.86 40.03
CA ASP A 163 24.23 -3.31 41.23
C ASP A 163 23.91 -2.08 42.09
N LYS A 164 22.99 -1.26 41.63
CA LYS A 164 22.38 -0.23 42.44
C LYS A 164 21.38 -0.93 43.32
N ASN A 165 21.46 -0.70 44.60
CA ASN A 165 20.37 -0.99 45.50
C ASN A 165 19.23 -0.01 45.13
N CYS A 166 18.23 -0.50 44.40
CA CYS A 166 17.13 0.29 43.87
C CYS A 166 15.99 0.47 44.86
N GLY A 167 16.24 0.12 46.14
CA GLY A 167 15.21 0.10 47.17
C GLY A 167 14.10 -0.89 46.77
N ASP A 168 12.85 -0.43 46.81
CA ASP A 168 11.66 -1.24 46.47
C ASP A 168 11.29 -1.18 44.99
N LYS A 169 12.13 -0.58 44.11
CA LYS A 169 11.83 -0.49 42.67
C LYS A 169 11.82 -1.88 42.06
N GLN A 170 10.73 -2.18 41.33
CA GLN A 170 10.48 -3.43 40.63
C GLN A 170 9.96 -3.10 39.24
N GLY A 171 10.33 -3.90 38.22
CA GLY A 171 9.85 -3.71 36.85
C GLY A 171 10.96 -3.45 35.85
N SER A 172 10.61 -2.95 34.68
CA SER A 172 11.56 -2.64 33.61
C SER A 172 11.33 -1.28 32.99
N THR A 173 12.42 -0.65 32.55
CA THR A 173 12.41 0.57 31.75
C THR A 173 13.16 0.28 30.46
N ILE A 174 12.47 0.41 29.34
CA ILE A 174 13.00 0.22 27.99
C ILE A 174 12.94 1.54 27.25
N SER A 175 14.10 1.96 26.69
CA SER A 175 14.14 3.17 25.86
C SER A 175 14.83 2.87 24.54
N PHE A 176 14.29 3.44 23.44
CA PHE A 176 14.90 3.29 22.12
C PHE A 176 14.80 4.56 21.28
N ILE A 177 15.75 4.72 20.36
CA ILE A 177 15.76 5.71 19.28
C ILE A 177 15.74 4.92 17.97
N PRO A 178 14.74 5.09 17.11
CA PRO A 178 14.64 4.33 15.86
C PRO A 178 15.81 4.66 14.94
N ASN A 179 16.23 3.69 14.12
CA ASN A 179 17.18 3.91 13.05
C ASN A 179 16.42 4.25 11.76
N GLU A 180 16.39 5.53 11.39
CA GLU A 180 15.67 6.03 10.21
C GLU A 180 16.25 5.53 8.89
N ASP A 181 17.52 5.13 8.84
CA ASP A 181 18.11 4.51 7.64
C ASP A 181 17.48 3.13 7.38
N GLU A 182 17.01 2.46 8.45
CA GLU A 182 16.38 1.15 8.35
C GLU A 182 14.86 1.22 8.14
N ILE A 183 14.17 2.13 8.83
CA ILE A 183 12.71 2.18 8.81
C ILE A 183 12.14 3.33 7.99
N GLY A 184 12.98 4.23 7.47
CA GLY A 184 12.57 5.46 6.80
C GLY A 184 12.25 6.60 7.78
N GLN A 185 12.10 7.80 7.25
CA GLN A 185 11.92 9.02 8.02
C GLN A 185 10.69 8.96 8.94
N VAL A 186 10.88 9.28 10.22
CA VAL A 186 9.83 9.37 11.23
C VAL A 186 9.36 10.82 11.32
N THR A 187 8.06 11.04 11.14
CA THR A 187 7.39 12.33 11.28
C THR A 187 6.25 12.28 12.29
N ALA A 188 6.23 11.22 13.11
CA ALA A 188 5.21 11.04 14.13
C ALA A 188 5.28 12.16 15.17
N THR A 189 4.13 12.75 15.50
CA THR A 189 4.02 13.73 16.57
C THR A 189 3.73 13.05 17.89
N TRP A 190 3.90 13.78 19.00
CA TRP A 190 3.52 13.26 20.32
C TRP A 190 2.05 12.80 20.34
N LYS A 191 1.18 13.50 19.62
CA LYS A 191 -0.23 13.12 19.49
C LYS A 191 -0.43 11.79 18.75
N THR A 192 0.41 11.49 17.76
CA THR A 192 0.35 10.21 17.03
C THR A 192 0.60 9.01 17.96
N VAL A 193 1.55 9.15 18.89
CA VAL A 193 1.82 8.11 19.90
C VAL A 193 0.70 8.06 20.95
N TYR A 194 0.18 9.22 21.37
CA TYR A 194 -1.00 9.30 22.24
C TYR A 194 -2.20 8.54 21.65
N ASP A 195 -2.52 8.78 20.38
CA ASP A 195 -3.64 8.14 19.67
C ASP A 195 -3.47 6.60 19.60
N LEU A 196 -2.24 6.13 19.43
CA LEU A 196 -1.92 4.70 19.49
C LEU A 196 -2.23 4.11 20.88
N LEU A 197 -1.77 4.77 21.95
CA LEU A 197 -2.01 4.34 23.33
C LEU A 197 -3.50 4.34 23.65
N PHE A 198 -4.20 5.39 23.23
CA PHE A 198 -5.65 5.52 23.38
C PHE A 198 -6.41 4.41 22.63
N THR A 199 -5.89 3.94 21.49
CA THR A 199 -6.48 2.84 20.73
C THR A 199 -6.28 1.48 21.40
N ILE A 200 -5.12 1.24 22.00
CA ILE A 200 -4.78 -0.06 22.60
C ILE A 200 -5.39 -0.24 23.99
N LEU A 201 -5.38 0.82 24.78
CA LEU A 201 -5.72 0.76 26.21
C LEU A 201 -7.12 0.17 26.51
N PRO A 202 -8.19 0.45 25.74
CA PRO A 202 -9.51 -0.14 25.98
C PRO A 202 -9.60 -1.66 25.91
N SER A 203 -8.58 -2.34 25.34
CA SER A 203 -8.50 -3.81 25.32
C SER A 203 -7.83 -4.41 26.57
N THR A 204 -7.35 -3.59 27.47
CA THR A 204 -6.74 -4.01 28.75
C THR A 204 -7.76 -4.13 29.87
N PRO A 205 -7.41 -4.65 31.04
CA PRO A 205 -8.34 -4.64 32.20
C PRO A 205 -8.78 -3.21 32.58
N ILE A 206 -10.02 -3.09 33.02
CA ILE A 206 -10.57 -1.81 33.54
C ILE A 206 -9.70 -1.35 34.72
N GLY A 207 -9.41 -0.04 34.77
CA GLY A 207 -8.49 0.58 35.73
C GLY A 207 -7.04 0.65 35.28
N THR A 208 -6.68 0.02 34.14
CA THR A 208 -5.35 0.19 33.55
C THR A 208 -5.11 1.66 33.18
N THR A 209 -3.98 2.19 33.60
CA THR A 209 -3.61 3.60 33.44
C THR A 209 -2.30 3.74 32.71
N VAL A 210 -2.22 4.69 31.78
CA VAL A 210 -0.98 5.13 31.14
C VAL A 210 -0.73 6.56 31.55
N GLU A 211 0.43 6.81 32.18
CA GLU A 211 0.98 8.16 32.37
C GLU A 211 1.85 8.48 31.15
N TYR A 212 1.33 9.34 30.27
CA TYR A 212 1.99 9.66 29.01
C TYR A 212 2.64 11.04 29.08
N THR A 213 3.89 11.14 28.65
CA THR A 213 4.61 12.41 28.46
C THR A 213 5.06 12.54 27.01
N GLY A 214 4.44 13.42 26.25
CA GLY A 214 4.87 13.83 24.93
C GLY A 214 5.76 15.07 25.00
N ILE A 215 6.86 15.09 24.27
CA ILE A 215 7.74 16.27 24.12
C ILE A 215 7.67 16.66 22.64
N ASP A 216 7.18 17.86 22.36
CA ASP A 216 7.07 18.36 20.99
C ASP A 216 8.41 18.86 20.42
N LYS A 217 8.38 19.33 19.17
CA LYS A 217 9.58 19.85 18.47
C LYS A 217 10.20 21.08 19.13
N ASP A 218 9.39 21.83 19.88
CA ASP A 218 9.83 23.03 20.60
C ASP A 218 10.32 22.72 22.02
N GLY A 219 10.27 21.43 22.43
CA GLY A 219 10.68 20.95 23.74
C GLY A 219 9.61 21.11 24.83
N ASN A 220 8.37 21.49 24.48
CA ASN A 220 7.28 21.58 25.44
C ASN A 220 6.80 20.18 25.83
N LYS A 221 6.48 20.02 27.12
CA LYS A 221 5.95 18.76 27.66
C LYS A 221 4.43 18.76 27.69
N HIS A 222 3.84 17.75 27.11
CA HIS A 222 2.41 17.43 27.15
C HIS A 222 2.24 16.21 28.04
N ILE A 223 1.65 16.37 29.21
CA ILE A 223 1.45 15.29 30.19
C ILE A 223 -0.01 14.92 30.20
N GLU A 224 -0.29 13.66 29.88
CA GLU A 224 -1.65 13.13 29.76
C GLU A 224 -1.77 11.84 30.56
N THR A 225 -2.86 11.70 31.31
CA THR A 225 -3.21 10.46 31.99
C THR A 225 -4.37 9.79 31.26
N ILE A 226 -4.13 8.62 30.69
CA ILE A 226 -5.14 7.83 29.98
C ILE A 226 -5.56 6.67 30.87
N VAL A 227 -6.83 6.64 31.27
CA VAL A 227 -7.38 5.59 32.11
C VAL A 227 -8.42 4.78 31.36
N ASN A 228 -8.32 3.47 31.41
CA ASN A 228 -9.34 2.59 30.88
C ASN A 228 -10.52 2.47 31.88
N HIS A 229 -11.53 3.31 31.71
CA HIS A 229 -12.74 3.30 32.56
C HIS A 229 -13.81 2.33 32.05
N ASP A 230 -14.04 2.32 30.74
CA ASP A 230 -15.21 1.71 30.11
C ASP A 230 -14.86 0.53 29.18
N GLY A 231 -13.59 0.12 29.15
CA GLY A 231 -13.13 -0.93 28.26
C GLY A 231 -13.39 -0.57 26.78
N ILE A 232 -13.78 -1.58 26.00
CA ILE A 232 -14.00 -1.42 24.55
C ILE A 232 -15.14 -0.47 24.19
N LEU A 233 -16.03 -0.12 25.17
CA LEU A 233 -17.10 0.84 24.98
C LEU A 233 -16.56 2.25 24.66
N THR A 234 -15.36 2.61 25.15
CA THR A 234 -14.67 3.86 24.80
C THR A 234 -14.59 4.07 23.31
N HIS A 235 -14.25 3.03 22.53
CA HIS A 235 -14.20 3.12 21.08
C HIS A 235 -15.55 3.39 20.45
N LEU A 236 -16.60 2.74 20.97
CA LEU A 236 -17.95 2.94 20.44
C LEU A 236 -18.44 4.37 20.66
N ILE A 237 -18.17 4.95 21.84
CA ILE A 237 -18.53 6.35 22.17
C ILE A 237 -17.85 7.31 21.19
N ASN A 238 -16.60 7.02 20.79
CA ASN A 238 -15.88 7.87 19.83
C ASN A 238 -16.38 7.71 18.38
N MET A 239 -17.00 6.59 18.04
CA MET A 239 -17.54 6.36 16.68
C MET A 239 -18.90 7.03 16.46
N THR A 240 -19.68 7.27 17.49
CA THR A 240 -20.98 7.91 17.38
C THR A 240 -21.33 8.71 18.64
N GLN A 241 -21.80 9.94 18.45
CA GLN A 241 -22.28 10.80 19.52
C GLN A 241 -23.79 10.60 19.79
N ASN A 242 -24.53 10.11 18.80
CA ASN A 242 -25.99 9.92 18.86
C ASN A 242 -26.38 8.48 18.52
N PRO A 243 -26.16 7.53 19.44
CA PRO A 243 -26.53 6.14 19.20
C PRO A 243 -28.06 5.99 19.09
N TYR A 244 -28.51 5.26 18.06
CA TYR A 244 -29.93 5.01 17.80
C TYR A 244 -30.60 4.16 18.90
N ILE A 245 -29.81 3.26 19.47
CA ILE A 245 -30.18 2.46 20.66
C ILE A 245 -29.03 2.52 21.67
N ASN A 246 -29.33 2.17 22.93
CA ASN A 246 -28.24 2.00 23.89
C ASN A 246 -27.26 0.94 23.44
N PRO A 247 -25.95 1.12 23.71
CA PRO A 247 -24.92 0.13 23.35
C PRO A 247 -25.27 -1.26 23.87
N ILE A 248 -25.12 -2.26 23.04
CA ILE A 248 -25.27 -3.68 23.38
C ILE A 248 -23.87 -4.23 23.63
N SER A 249 -23.56 -4.62 24.85
CA SER A 249 -22.27 -5.20 25.23
C SER A 249 -22.43 -6.70 25.49
N ILE A 250 -21.53 -7.50 24.92
CA ILE A 250 -21.53 -8.95 25.04
C ILE A 250 -20.09 -9.39 25.30
N SER A 251 -19.88 -10.26 26.29
CA SER A 251 -18.56 -10.80 26.62
C SER A 251 -18.67 -12.31 26.89
N ASN A 252 -17.58 -13.02 26.61
CA ASN A 252 -17.43 -14.43 26.94
C ASN A 252 -15.96 -14.81 27.03
N ASP A 253 -15.62 -15.70 27.94
CA ASP A 253 -14.29 -16.22 28.16
C ASP A 253 -14.35 -17.72 28.47
N ASN A 254 -13.75 -18.56 27.60
CA ASN A 254 -13.68 -20.01 27.77
C ASN A 254 -12.30 -20.53 28.19
N GLY A 255 -11.38 -19.60 28.55
CA GLY A 255 -10.03 -19.92 28.95
C GLY A 255 -9.03 -20.11 27.80
N THR A 256 -9.49 -20.35 26.59
CA THR A 256 -8.67 -20.40 25.37
C THR A 256 -8.90 -19.16 24.50
N MET A 257 -10.15 -18.71 24.46
CA MET A 257 -10.62 -17.56 23.69
C MET A 257 -11.44 -16.66 24.57
N LYS A 258 -11.21 -15.36 24.48
CA LYS A 258 -12.01 -14.33 25.13
C LYS A 258 -12.50 -13.34 24.08
N VAL A 259 -13.71 -12.85 24.23
CA VAL A 259 -14.28 -11.78 23.44
C VAL A 259 -15.00 -10.78 24.33
N ASP A 260 -14.72 -9.51 24.09
CA ASP A 260 -15.45 -8.37 24.59
C ASP A 260 -15.87 -7.55 23.37
N LEU A 261 -17.16 -7.37 23.12
CA LEU A 261 -17.67 -6.57 22.02
C LEU A 261 -18.82 -5.69 22.47
N THR A 262 -18.91 -4.53 21.85
CA THR A 262 -20.01 -3.60 22.04
C THR A 262 -20.39 -2.99 20.71
N PHE A 263 -21.68 -2.81 20.47
CA PHE A 263 -22.16 -2.20 19.24
C PHE A 263 -23.45 -1.42 19.44
N THR A 264 -23.68 -0.49 18.53
CA THR A 264 -24.94 0.27 18.38
C THR A 264 -25.15 0.57 16.90
N TYR A 265 -26.16 1.36 16.60
CA TYR A 265 -26.46 1.84 15.26
C TYR A 265 -26.47 3.36 15.22
N ASP A 266 -25.97 3.94 14.14
CA ASP A 266 -26.16 5.34 13.79
C ASP A 266 -27.01 5.40 12.52
N THR A 267 -28.18 6.02 12.64
CA THR A 267 -29.17 6.08 11.55
C THR A 267 -29.16 7.41 10.81
N SER A 268 -28.24 8.32 11.15
CA SER A 268 -28.07 9.58 10.43
C SER A 268 -27.57 9.32 9.01
N VAL A 269 -28.05 10.13 8.05
CA VAL A 269 -27.68 9.97 6.62
C VAL A 269 -26.18 10.12 6.40
N GLU A 270 -25.53 10.96 7.20
CA GLU A 270 -24.10 11.26 7.09
C GLU A 270 -23.21 10.14 7.66
N ASN A 271 -23.72 9.34 8.61
CA ASN A 271 -22.97 8.32 9.34
C ASN A 271 -23.56 6.91 9.20
N SER A 272 -24.39 6.65 8.20
CA SER A 272 -25.01 5.34 7.99
C SER A 272 -24.04 4.27 7.47
N GLU A 273 -22.79 4.60 7.24
CA GLU A 273 -21.76 3.63 6.88
C GLU A 273 -21.38 2.76 8.07
N GLU A 274 -21.05 1.50 7.79
CA GLU A 274 -20.52 0.58 8.78
C GLU A 274 -19.14 1.04 9.27
N CYS A 275 -18.93 1.06 10.58
CA CYS A 275 -17.64 1.39 11.18
C CYS A 275 -17.28 0.33 12.22
N ILE A 276 -16.09 -0.26 12.09
CA ILE A 276 -15.61 -1.33 12.97
C ILE A 276 -14.23 -0.95 13.51
N VAL A 277 -14.08 -0.98 14.84
CA VAL A 277 -12.79 -0.97 15.52
C VAL A 277 -12.54 -2.36 16.07
N SER A 278 -11.45 -2.98 15.68
CA SER A 278 -11.14 -4.35 16.06
C SER A 278 -9.72 -4.48 16.62
N LEU A 279 -9.61 -5.25 17.71
CA LEU A 279 -8.35 -5.60 18.34
C LEU A 279 -8.31 -7.11 18.62
N ASN A 280 -7.14 -7.71 18.46
CA ASN A 280 -6.88 -9.05 18.96
C ASN A 280 -5.56 -9.09 19.72
N ASN A 281 -5.57 -9.68 20.89
CA ASN A 281 -4.43 -9.69 21.82
C ASN A 281 -3.81 -8.29 21.98
N THR A 282 -4.64 -7.26 22.19
CA THR A 282 -4.29 -5.82 22.27
C THR A 282 -3.72 -5.20 20.99
N CYS A 283 -3.60 -5.95 19.91
CA CYS A 283 -3.12 -5.45 18.63
C CYS A 283 -4.30 -4.95 17.79
N PRO A 284 -4.31 -3.70 17.32
CA PRO A 284 -5.27 -3.24 16.33
C PRO A 284 -5.18 -4.11 15.06
N THR A 285 -6.34 -4.49 14.52
CA THR A 285 -6.44 -5.34 13.33
C THR A 285 -7.32 -4.67 12.28
N ASP A 286 -7.04 -4.95 11.00
CA ASP A 286 -7.86 -4.48 9.87
C ASP A 286 -9.07 -5.42 9.62
N GLY A 287 -9.32 -6.37 10.56
CA GLY A 287 -10.37 -7.37 10.46
C GLY A 287 -9.87 -8.76 10.84
N GLY A 288 -10.52 -9.79 10.28
CA GLY A 288 -10.15 -11.20 10.48
C GLY A 288 -11.27 -12.02 11.12
N SER A 289 -10.96 -13.27 11.44
CA SER A 289 -11.94 -14.28 11.87
C SER A 289 -12.77 -13.90 13.10
N HIS A 290 -12.26 -13.05 14.00
CA HIS A 290 -13.01 -12.54 15.15
C HIS A 290 -14.09 -11.53 14.75
N VAL A 291 -13.78 -10.64 13.80
CA VAL A 291 -14.75 -9.69 13.23
C VAL A 291 -15.82 -10.43 12.42
N ASP A 292 -15.39 -11.41 11.62
CA ASP A 292 -16.30 -12.25 10.84
C ASP A 292 -17.29 -12.99 11.77
N GLY A 293 -16.81 -13.49 12.91
CA GLY A 293 -17.62 -14.13 13.92
C GLY A 293 -18.68 -13.19 14.54
N ALA A 294 -18.28 -11.94 14.84
CA ALA A 294 -19.20 -10.94 15.39
C ALA A 294 -20.28 -10.56 14.36
N LEU A 295 -19.87 -10.24 13.14
CA LEU A 295 -20.80 -9.90 12.06
C LEU A 295 -21.75 -11.07 11.71
N ASP A 296 -21.24 -12.28 11.67
CA ASP A 296 -22.04 -13.48 11.44
C ASP A 296 -23.09 -13.68 12.53
N GLY A 297 -22.70 -13.53 13.82
CA GLY A 297 -23.61 -13.65 14.96
C GLY A 297 -24.70 -12.58 14.93
N ILE A 298 -24.34 -11.30 14.76
CA ILE A 298 -25.27 -10.16 14.66
C ILE A 298 -26.24 -10.39 13.48
N CYS A 299 -25.69 -10.66 12.29
CA CYS A 299 -26.49 -10.85 11.10
C CYS A 299 -27.41 -12.07 11.17
N LYS A 300 -26.95 -13.20 11.70
CA LYS A 300 -27.79 -14.40 11.87
C LYS A 300 -28.97 -14.17 12.83
N PHE A 301 -28.70 -13.53 13.98
CA PHE A 301 -29.75 -13.26 14.95
C PHE A 301 -30.82 -12.34 14.37
N PHE A 302 -30.45 -11.14 13.92
CA PHE A 302 -31.43 -10.16 13.43
C PHE A 302 -32.12 -10.61 12.15
N ARG A 303 -31.40 -11.25 11.21
CA ARG A 303 -32.01 -11.80 9.98
C ARG A 303 -33.05 -12.86 10.29
N ASN A 304 -32.76 -13.77 11.24
CA ASN A 304 -33.70 -14.78 11.65
C ASN A 304 -34.93 -14.15 12.34
N TYR A 305 -34.70 -13.19 13.25
CA TYR A 305 -35.80 -12.49 13.93
C TYR A 305 -36.65 -11.70 12.93
N MET A 306 -36.04 -10.94 12.04
CA MET A 306 -36.73 -10.18 10.99
C MET A 306 -37.58 -11.09 10.10
N ASN A 307 -36.98 -12.11 9.50
CA ASN A 307 -37.65 -12.94 8.50
C ASN A 307 -38.69 -13.92 9.10
N LYS A 308 -38.45 -14.43 10.30
CA LYS A 308 -39.34 -15.43 10.92
C LYS A 308 -40.41 -14.84 11.85
N ILE A 309 -40.14 -13.68 12.45
CA ILE A 309 -41.01 -13.10 13.48
C ILE A 309 -41.57 -11.75 13.03
N TYR A 310 -40.72 -10.77 12.81
CA TYR A 310 -41.14 -9.38 12.58
C TYR A 310 -41.91 -9.21 11.26
N LEU A 311 -41.33 -9.68 10.15
CA LEU A 311 -41.94 -9.52 8.82
C LEU A 311 -43.16 -10.41 8.56
N THR A 312 -43.27 -11.55 9.26
CA THR A 312 -44.45 -12.43 9.14
C THR A 312 -45.71 -11.80 9.71
N ASN A 313 -45.55 -10.89 10.67
CA ASN A 313 -46.67 -10.19 11.32
C ASN A 313 -47.07 -8.91 10.54
N ILE A 314 -46.35 -8.55 9.47
CA ILE A 314 -46.66 -7.35 8.68
C ILE A 314 -47.38 -7.74 7.40
N LYS A 315 -48.65 -7.24 7.24
CA LYS A 315 -49.39 -7.37 5.99
C LYS A 315 -48.74 -6.46 4.91
N SER A 316 -47.78 -6.99 4.17
CA SER A 316 -47.13 -6.28 3.06
C SER A 316 -47.54 -6.89 1.71
N LYS A 317 -47.81 -6.03 0.70
CA LYS A 317 -48.05 -6.45 -0.68
C LYS A 317 -46.80 -6.99 -1.37
N VAL A 318 -45.60 -6.74 -0.79
CA VAL A 318 -44.28 -7.16 -1.31
C VAL A 318 -43.64 -8.08 -0.28
N LYS A 319 -43.15 -9.23 -0.73
CA LYS A 319 -42.38 -10.15 0.14
C LYS A 319 -41.05 -9.50 0.48
N LEU A 320 -40.91 -8.97 1.68
CA LEU A 320 -39.69 -8.40 2.22
C LEU A 320 -38.78 -9.54 2.73
N ILE A 321 -37.51 -9.52 2.37
CA ILE A 321 -36.48 -10.44 2.86
C ILE A 321 -35.30 -9.62 3.35
N CYS A 322 -35.00 -9.71 4.64
CA CYS A 322 -33.85 -9.03 5.23
C CYS A 322 -32.54 -9.71 4.82
N SER A 323 -31.60 -8.95 4.32
CA SER A 323 -30.23 -9.38 3.96
C SER A 323 -29.24 -8.98 5.05
N ASN A 324 -28.01 -9.53 5.00
CA ASN A 324 -26.95 -9.13 5.91
C ASN A 324 -26.58 -7.63 5.73
N ASN A 325 -26.59 -7.12 4.50
CA ASN A 325 -26.28 -5.71 4.24
C ASN A 325 -27.31 -4.77 4.88
N ASP A 326 -28.59 -5.16 4.91
CA ASP A 326 -29.62 -4.35 5.56
C ASP A 326 -29.37 -4.21 7.07
N ILE A 327 -28.81 -5.27 7.69
CA ILE A 327 -28.47 -5.29 9.13
C ILE A 327 -27.18 -4.52 9.41
N ARG A 328 -26.21 -4.56 8.48
CA ARG A 328 -24.92 -3.88 8.65
C ARG A 328 -24.99 -2.37 8.41
N THR A 329 -26.04 -1.89 7.76
CA THR A 329 -26.23 -0.44 7.50
C THR A 329 -26.38 0.33 8.81
N GLY A 330 -25.48 1.27 9.06
CA GLY A 330 -25.42 2.08 10.28
C GLY A 330 -24.78 1.39 11.49
N LEU A 331 -24.28 0.16 11.35
CA LEU A 331 -23.65 -0.58 12.44
C LEU A 331 -22.34 0.10 12.86
N LYS A 332 -22.19 0.37 14.15
CA LYS A 332 -20.97 0.78 14.83
C LYS A 332 -20.57 -0.32 15.79
N LEU A 333 -19.43 -0.96 15.56
CA LEU A 333 -18.96 -2.12 16.31
C LEU A 333 -17.55 -1.89 16.83
N ALA A 334 -17.36 -2.09 18.13
CA ALA A 334 -16.03 -2.21 18.73
C ALA A 334 -15.89 -3.63 19.29
N ILE A 335 -14.80 -4.30 18.94
CA ILE A 335 -14.52 -5.68 19.36
C ILE A 335 -13.07 -5.82 19.80
N SER A 336 -12.87 -6.44 20.96
CA SER A 336 -11.58 -6.92 21.43
C SER A 336 -11.68 -8.41 21.66
N SER A 337 -10.69 -9.15 21.19
CA SER A 337 -10.61 -10.59 21.41
C SER A 337 -9.21 -11.01 21.85
N PHE A 338 -9.14 -12.13 22.58
CA PHE A 338 -7.90 -12.78 22.92
C PHE A 338 -7.98 -14.25 22.51
N HIS A 339 -6.87 -14.76 22.01
CA HIS A 339 -6.73 -16.16 21.67
C HIS A 339 -5.34 -16.65 22.11
N LEU A 340 -5.28 -17.71 22.96
CA LEU A 340 -4.01 -18.24 23.46
C LEU A 340 -3.07 -18.65 22.32
N TYR A 341 -3.62 -19.17 21.24
CA TYR A 341 -2.89 -19.66 20.05
C TYR A 341 -3.24 -18.82 18.83
N ALA A 342 -3.21 -17.48 18.96
CA ALA A 342 -3.56 -16.58 17.85
C ALA A 342 -2.73 -16.90 16.58
N LEU A 343 -3.40 -17.01 15.45
CA LEU A 343 -2.80 -17.15 14.11
C LEU A 343 -3.08 -15.88 13.32
N TYR A 344 -2.02 -15.30 12.78
CA TYR A 344 -2.14 -14.08 11.98
C TYR A 344 -1.65 -14.32 10.56
N ASN A 345 -2.25 -13.64 9.62
CA ASN A 345 -1.72 -13.56 8.25
C ASN A 345 -0.58 -12.53 8.21
N GLY A 346 0.63 -12.98 8.56
CA GLY A 346 1.83 -12.15 8.69
C GLY A 346 2.16 -11.69 10.12
N GLN A 347 3.41 -11.28 10.31
CA GLN A 347 3.95 -10.86 11.61
C GLN A 347 3.41 -9.49 12.08
N ALA A 348 2.96 -8.64 11.17
CA ALA A 348 2.34 -7.35 11.48
C ALA A 348 1.02 -7.46 12.25
N LYS A 349 0.48 -8.68 12.38
CA LYS A 349 -0.75 -9.01 13.14
C LYS A 349 -2.00 -8.26 12.64
N GLU A 350 -2.04 -7.85 11.37
CA GLU A 350 -3.13 -7.06 10.79
C GLU A 350 -4.44 -7.86 10.66
N LEU A 351 -4.34 -9.16 10.37
CA LEU A 351 -5.50 -10.04 10.18
C LEU A 351 -5.39 -11.29 11.04
N LEU A 352 -6.37 -11.52 11.91
CA LEU A 352 -6.51 -12.77 12.67
C LEU A 352 -7.12 -13.85 11.76
N ASP A 353 -6.49 -15.04 11.72
CA ASP A 353 -6.87 -16.15 10.83
C ASP A 353 -7.15 -17.47 11.59
N ASN A 354 -7.68 -17.36 12.79
CA ASN A 354 -8.08 -18.53 13.59
C ASN A 354 -9.48 -19.02 13.16
N PRO A 355 -9.63 -20.25 12.64
CA PRO A 355 -10.93 -20.74 12.19
C PRO A 355 -11.90 -21.05 13.34
N ASP A 356 -11.41 -21.36 14.54
CA ASP A 356 -12.18 -21.73 15.73
C ASP A 356 -12.82 -20.53 16.45
N ILE A 357 -12.25 -19.33 16.31
CA ILE A 357 -12.78 -18.12 16.97
C ILE A 357 -14.09 -17.63 16.33
N THR A 358 -14.26 -17.82 15.02
CA THR A 358 -15.48 -17.40 14.30
C THR A 358 -16.75 -18.05 14.86
N PRO A 359 -16.86 -19.40 14.99
CA PRO A 359 -18.04 -20.03 15.57
C PRO A 359 -18.20 -19.71 17.06
N PHE A 360 -17.11 -19.58 17.82
CA PHE A 360 -17.15 -19.18 19.22
C PHE A 360 -17.81 -17.81 19.39
N ILE A 361 -17.34 -16.79 18.68
CA ILE A 361 -17.89 -15.44 18.77
C ILE A 361 -19.32 -15.40 18.21
N SER A 362 -19.58 -16.04 17.06
CA SER A 362 -20.92 -16.06 16.46
C SER A 362 -21.96 -16.66 17.40
N SER A 363 -21.66 -17.76 18.11
CA SER A 363 -22.54 -18.37 19.07
C SER A 363 -22.73 -17.50 20.33
N THR A 364 -21.65 -16.90 20.82
CA THR A 364 -21.68 -15.95 21.95
C THR A 364 -22.59 -14.76 21.65
N VAL A 365 -22.43 -14.15 20.48
CA VAL A 365 -23.26 -13.00 20.06
C VAL A 365 -24.73 -13.39 19.93
N GLN A 366 -25.04 -14.54 19.32
CA GLN A 366 -26.41 -14.99 19.18
C GLN A 366 -27.08 -15.25 20.55
N SER A 367 -26.34 -15.86 21.48
CA SER A 367 -26.85 -16.11 22.86
C SER A 367 -27.05 -14.78 23.59
N GLY A 368 -26.08 -13.89 23.60
CA GLY A 368 -26.18 -12.57 24.24
C GLY A 368 -27.33 -11.73 23.67
N LEU A 369 -27.50 -11.72 22.34
CA LEU A 369 -28.62 -11.03 21.69
C LEU A 369 -29.98 -11.66 22.01
N SER A 370 -30.03 -12.99 22.19
CA SER A 370 -31.25 -13.67 22.62
C SER A 370 -31.70 -13.24 24.03
N GLU A 371 -30.77 -13.05 24.95
CA GLU A 371 -31.04 -12.53 26.31
C GLU A 371 -31.38 -11.04 26.27
N TRP A 372 -30.55 -10.23 25.55
CA TRP A 372 -30.78 -8.81 25.39
C TRP A 372 -32.17 -8.51 24.80
N SER A 373 -32.61 -9.28 23.82
CA SER A 373 -33.87 -9.06 23.12
C SER A 373 -35.10 -9.25 24.05
N LYS A 374 -34.99 -10.10 25.07
CA LYS A 374 -36.03 -10.30 26.09
C LYS A 374 -36.11 -9.14 27.06
N SER A 375 -34.95 -8.57 27.41
CA SER A 375 -34.83 -7.48 28.37
C SER A 375 -35.06 -6.08 27.73
N ASN A 376 -34.90 -5.97 26.41
CA ASN A 376 -34.97 -4.68 25.69
C ASN A 376 -35.93 -4.72 24.48
N PRO A 377 -37.23 -5.08 24.67
CA PRO A 377 -38.15 -5.23 23.54
C PRO A 377 -38.36 -3.93 22.74
N ASN A 378 -38.30 -2.78 23.40
CA ASN A 378 -38.48 -1.48 22.75
C ASN A 378 -37.33 -1.16 21.79
N ASP A 379 -36.07 -1.39 22.19
CA ASP A 379 -34.91 -1.14 21.34
C ASP A 379 -34.83 -2.17 20.22
N LEU A 380 -35.22 -3.39 20.46
CA LEU A 380 -35.39 -4.41 19.41
C LEU A 380 -36.40 -3.96 18.34
N GLN A 381 -37.56 -3.41 18.77
CA GLN A 381 -38.54 -2.88 17.82
C GLN A 381 -38.03 -1.69 17.03
N LYS A 382 -37.28 -0.78 17.66
CA LYS A 382 -36.60 0.33 16.93
C LYS A 382 -35.67 -0.20 15.85
N LEU A 383 -34.80 -1.17 16.17
CA LEU A 383 -33.92 -1.79 15.20
C LEU A 383 -34.66 -2.48 14.07
N CYS A 384 -35.72 -3.24 14.39
CA CYS A 384 -36.55 -3.88 13.37
C CYS A 384 -37.18 -2.87 12.40
N LYS A 385 -37.62 -1.71 12.94
CA LYS A 385 -38.14 -0.61 12.13
C LYS A 385 -37.05 -0.04 11.21
N TRP A 386 -35.87 0.22 11.72
CA TRP A 386 -34.72 0.68 10.96
C TRP A 386 -34.36 -0.30 9.84
N PHE A 387 -34.18 -1.58 10.14
CA PHE A 387 -33.89 -2.59 9.13
C PHE A 387 -34.97 -2.68 8.05
N LYS A 388 -36.24 -2.50 8.41
CA LYS A 388 -37.32 -2.45 7.44
C LYS A 388 -37.23 -1.24 6.54
N GLU A 389 -36.91 -0.06 7.07
CA GLU A 389 -36.70 1.18 6.30
C GLU A 389 -35.55 1.01 5.32
N VAL A 390 -34.40 0.47 5.76
CA VAL A 390 -33.24 0.17 4.91
C VAL A 390 -33.62 -0.81 3.79
N MET A 391 -34.35 -1.89 4.11
CA MET A 391 -34.85 -2.84 3.10
C MET A 391 -35.74 -2.16 2.07
N GLU A 392 -36.68 -1.31 2.50
CA GLU A 392 -37.59 -0.58 1.60
C GLU A 392 -36.82 0.38 0.68
N LEU A 393 -35.81 1.09 1.21
CA LEU A 393 -34.90 1.93 0.42
C LEU A 393 -34.13 1.11 -0.61
N ARG A 394 -33.55 -0.04 -0.21
CA ARG A 394 -32.87 -0.95 -1.12
C ARG A 394 -33.80 -1.42 -2.24
N LEU A 395 -35.02 -1.85 -1.89
CA LEU A 395 -36.00 -2.33 -2.88
C LEU A 395 -36.49 -1.20 -3.81
N LYS A 396 -36.59 0.05 -3.33
CA LYS A 396 -36.88 1.20 -4.17
C LYS A 396 -35.73 1.45 -5.15
N SER A 397 -34.49 1.46 -4.66
CA SER A 397 -33.28 1.60 -5.48
C SER A 397 -33.19 0.46 -6.50
N ASP A 398 -33.45 -0.79 -6.11
CA ASP A 398 -33.45 -1.93 -7.04
C ASP A 398 -34.59 -1.84 -8.08
N LYS A 399 -35.78 -1.34 -7.71
CA LYS A 399 -36.87 -1.06 -8.64
C LYS A 399 -36.54 0.10 -9.61
N GLU A 400 -35.85 1.13 -9.11
CA GLU A 400 -35.37 2.22 -9.95
C GLU A 400 -34.27 1.75 -10.90
N LYS A 401 -33.33 0.89 -10.43
CA LYS A 401 -32.35 0.21 -11.28
C LYS A 401 -33.00 -0.65 -12.35
N VAL A 402 -34.05 -1.38 -12.02
CA VAL A 402 -34.84 -2.18 -12.98
C VAL A 402 -35.61 -1.27 -13.94
N LYS A 403 -36.20 -0.18 -13.46
CA LYS A 403 -36.86 0.83 -14.34
C LYS A 403 -35.86 1.51 -15.25
N LEU A 404 -34.68 1.91 -14.74
CA LEU A 404 -33.59 2.46 -15.56
C LEU A 404 -33.08 1.44 -16.58
N SER A 405 -32.94 0.16 -16.18
CA SER A 405 -32.55 -0.89 -17.12
C SER A 405 -33.66 -1.15 -18.19
N SER A 406 -34.92 -1.00 -17.83
CA SER A 406 -36.03 -1.12 -18.78
C SER A 406 -36.19 0.13 -19.66
N SER A 407 -35.96 1.33 -19.12
CA SER A 407 -35.88 2.56 -19.91
C SER A 407 -34.64 2.58 -20.81
N PHE A 408 -33.53 2.02 -20.37
CA PHE A 408 -32.35 1.81 -21.20
C PHE A 408 -32.59 0.76 -22.28
N GLN A 409 -33.32 -0.33 -21.99
CA GLN A 409 -33.77 -1.27 -22.99
C GLN A 409 -34.75 -0.61 -23.98
N SER A 410 -35.59 0.33 -23.53
CA SER A 410 -36.48 1.10 -24.44
C SER A 410 -35.68 2.13 -25.27
N SER A 411 -34.59 2.69 -24.74
CA SER A 411 -33.70 3.55 -25.52
C SER A 411 -32.84 2.78 -26.51
N LEU A 412 -32.51 1.51 -26.21
CA LEU A 412 -31.93 0.56 -27.17
C LEU A 412 -32.91 0.26 -28.35
N LEU A 413 -34.19 0.38 -28.09
CA LEU A 413 -35.25 0.21 -29.11
C LEU A 413 -35.57 1.52 -29.85
N SER A 414 -35.25 2.69 -29.29
CA SER A 414 -35.59 4.01 -29.84
C SER A 414 -34.64 4.56 -30.92
N GLY A 415 -33.55 3.85 -31.20
CA GLY A 415 -32.61 4.22 -32.26
C GLY A 415 -31.17 4.42 -31.83
N LEU A 416 -30.27 4.43 -32.80
CA LEU A 416 -28.87 4.72 -32.62
C LEU A 416 -28.65 6.22 -32.32
N PRO A 417 -27.60 6.60 -31.53
CA PRO A 417 -27.34 8.01 -31.26
C PRO A 417 -27.14 8.84 -32.52
N ASP A 418 -27.69 10.05 -32.56
CA ASP A 418 -27.64 10.94 -33.76
C ASP A 418 -26.21 11.25 -34.24
N LYS A 419 -25.25 11.25 -33.30
CA LYS A 419 -23.82 11.50 -33.59
C LYS A 419 -23.11 10.27 -34.18
N TYR A 420 -23.70 9.09 -34.10
CA TYR A 420 -23.10 7.88 -34.64
C TYR A 420 -23.30 7.74 -36.12
N ILE A 421 -22.21 7.65 -36.86
CA ILE A 421 -22.26 7.35 -38.30
C ILE A 421 -22.01 5.86 -38.48
N LYS A 422 -23.02 5.16 -38.99
CA LYS A 422 -22.98 3.71 -39.25
C LYS A 422 -22.06 3.37 -40.42
N PRO A 423 -21.49 2.15 -40.44
CA PRO A 423 -20.97 1.56 -41.67
C PRO A 423 -22.11 1.15 -42.61
N ASN A 424 -21.80 1.09 -43.90
CA ASN A 424 -22.78 0.68 -44.94
C ASN A 424 -22.84 -0.85 -45.13
N GLY A 425 -21.82 -1.57 -44.67
CA GLY A 425 -21.72 -3.03 -44.72
C GLY A 425 -22.41 -3.73 -43.54
N ARG A 426 -22.58 -5.06 -43.67
CA ARG A 426 -23.27 -5.89 -42.67
C ARG A 426 -22.33 -6.81 -41.88
N HIS A 427 -21.07 -6.95 -42.28
CA HIS A 427 -20.11 -7.87 -41.69
C HIS A 427 -18.80 -7.17 -41.34
N ASN A 428 -18.10 -7.70 -40.35
CA ASN A 428 -16.81 -7.18 -39.85
C ASN A 428 -16.85 -5.70 -39.48
N THR A 429 -17.88 -5.31 -38.74
CA THR A 429 -18.09 -3.91 -38.36
C THR A 429 -17.16 -3.47 -37.23
N GLU A 430 -16.55 -2.32 -37.40
CA GLU A 430 -15.65 -1.69 -36.41
C GLU A 430 -16.31 -0.40 -35.91
N LEU A 431 -16.23 -0.19 -34.58
CA LEU A 431 -16.62 1.08 -33.97
C LEU A 431 -15.36 1.88 -33.66
N ILE A 432 -15.18 3.01 -34.34
CA ILE A 432 -14.10 3.95 -34.04
C ILE A 432 -14.66 5.02 -33.08
N ILE A 433 -14.10 5.11 -31.89
CA ILE A 433 -14.38 6.12 -30.88
C ILE A 433 -13.32 7.20 -31.00
N VAL A 434 -13.68 8.44 -31.30
CA VAL A 434 -12.76 9.56 -31.49
C VAL A 434 -12.95 10.65 -30.46
N GLU A 435 -11.89 11.38 -30.16
CA GLU A 435 -11.89 12.51 -29.23
C GLU A 435 -12.35 13.79 -29.94
N GLY A 436 -13.55 14.26 -29.57
CA GLY A 436 -14.10 15.54 -30.01
C GLY A 436 -14.52 15.64 -31.47
N ASP A 437 -15.10 16.77 -31.79
CA ASP A 437 -15.69 17.02 -33.14
C ASP A 437 -14.60 17.31 -34.20
N SER A 438 -13.43 17.78 -33.83
CA SER A 438 -12.32 18.06 -34.76
C SER A 438 -11.75 16.77 -35.35
N ALA A 439 -11.44 15.79 -34.50
CA ALA A 439 -10.99 14.47 -34.93
C ALA A 439 -12.09 13.71 -35.67
N PHE A 440 -13.35 13.89 -35.26
CA PHE A 440 -14.50 13.27 -35.93
C PHE A 440 -14.59 13.62 -37.40
N SER A 441 -14.45 14.91 -37.78
CA SER A 441 -14.53 15.34 -39.18
C SER A 441 -13.45 14.70 -40.05
N SER A 442 -12.22 14.64 -39.56
CA SER A 442 -11.09 14.03 -40.27
C SER A 442 -11.26 12.52 -40.41
N ALA A 443 -11.58 11.84 -39.31
CA ALA A 443 -11.76 10.40 -39.28
C ALA A 443 -12.98 9.95 -40.10
N ARG A 444 -14.08 10.75 -40.11
CA ARG A 444 -15.26 10.52 -40.95
C ARG A 444 -14.90 10.41 -42.45
N ASN A 445 -14.05 11.31 -42.91
CA ASN A 445 -13.66 11.34 -44.31
C ASN A 445 -12.65 10.26 -44.70
N SER A 446 -11.89 9.78 -43.75
CA SER A 446 -10.76 8.82 -43.95
C SER A 446 -11.13 7.37 -43.67
N ARG A 447 -12.30 7.11 -43.02
CA ARG A 447 -12.74 5.77 -42.66
C ARG A 447 -13.14 4.91 -43.85
N ASP A 448 -13.08 3.60 -43.68
CA ASP A 448 -13.75 2.68 -44.59
C ASP A 448 -15.27 2.73 -44.33
N HIS A 449 -16.02 3.28 -45.32
CA HIS A 449 -17.46 3.43 -45.22
C HIS A 449 -18.21 2.10 -45.17
N ALA A 450 -17.61 1.01 -45.63
CA ALA A 450 -18.26 -0.30 -45.66
C ALA A 450 -18.23 -0.98 -44.28
N THR A 451 -17.14 -0.84 -43.55
CA THR A 451 -16.91 -1.60 -42.31
C THR A 451 -16.81 -0.76 -41.03
N GLN A 452 -16.48 0.54 -41.15
CA GLN A 452 -16.15 1.38 -39.99
C GLN A 452 -17.28 2.36 -39.65
N GLY A 453 -17.88 2.19 -38.47
CA GLY A 453 -18.73 3.19 -37.83
C GLY A 453 -17.86 4.12 -36.95
N ILE A 454 -18.30 5.38 -36.79
CA ILE A 454 -17.57 6.37 -36.03
C ILE A 454 -18.47 7.11 -35.04
N PHE A 455 -17.96 7.28 -33.82
CA PHE A 455 -18.66 7.98 -32.75
C PHE A 455 -17.71 8.96 -32.01
N PRO A 456 -18.05 10.27 -31.96
CA PRO A 456 -17.27 11.26 -31.25
C PRO A 456 -17.65 11.28 -29.75
N ILE A 457 -16.68 11.29 -28.87
CA ILE A 457 -16.87 11.54 -27.44
C ILE A 457 -16.64 13.02 -27.17
N ARG A 458 -17.61 13.69 -26.54
CA ARG A 458 -17.47 15.07 -26.08
C ARG A 458 -17.10 15.13 -24.61
N GLY A 459 -15.85 15.50 -24.31
CA GLY A 459 -15.34 15.60 -22.96
C GLY A 459 -14.90 14.26 -22.34
N LYS A 460 -14.50 14.30 -21.06
CA LYS A 460 -13.96 13.13 -20.36
C LYS A 460 -15.09 12.23 -19.88
N MET A 461 -15.02 10.96 -20.20
CA MET A 461 -15.90 9.92 -19.62
C MET A 461 -15.81 9.93 -18.10
N PRO A 462 -16.92 9.71 -17.37
CA PRO A 462 -16.87 9.61 -15.93
C PRO A 462 -16.01 8.42 -15.47
N ASN A 463 -15.29 8.60 -14.38
CA ASN A 463 -14.48 7.51 -13.81
C ASN A 463 -15.41 6.48 -13.15
N VAL A 464 -15.43 5.27 -13.68
CA VAL A 464 -16.31 4.17 -13.24
C VAL A 464 -16.05 3.67 -11.82
N PHE A 465 -14.91 4.04 -11.20
CA PHE A 465 -14.61 3.67 -9.81
C PHE A 465 -15.12 4.68 -8.78
N THR A 466 -15.33 5.93 -9.19
CA THR A 466 -15.75 7.01 -8.29
C THR A 466 -17.23 7.38 -8.43
N LYS A 467 -17.93 6.79 -9.40
CA LYS A 467 -19.33 7.07 -9.67
C LYS A 467 -20.18 5.83 -9.56
N SER A 468 -21.44 5.98 -9.15
CA SER A 468 -22.39 4.88 -9.11
C SER A 468 -22.72 4.38 -10.51
N GLU A 469 -23.15 3.11 -10.63
CA GLU A 469 -23.60 2.54 -11.91
C GLU A 469 -24.72 3.39 -12.53
N ASN A 470 -25.63 3.92 -11.72
CA ASN A 470 -26.71 4.80 -12.18
C ASN A 470 -26.19 6.10 -12.78
N ASP A 471 -25.14 6.71 -12.19
CA ASP A 471 -24.57 7.96 -12.72
C ASP A 471 -23.80 7.71 -14.02
N ILE A 472 -23.17 6.55 -14.16
CA ILE A 472 -22.52 6.12 -15.40
C ILE A 472 -23.56 5.91 -16.53
N LEU A 473 -24.65 5.22 -16.22
CA LEU A 473 -25.71 4.94 -17.22
C LEU A 473 -26.54 6.19 -17.60
N LYS A 474 -26.57 7.22 -16.75
CA LYS A 474 -27.14 8.54 -17.08
C LYS A 474 -26.22 9.37 -17.97
N ASN A 475 -24.94 9.02 -18.06
CA ASN A 475 -24.03 9.73 -18.95
C ASN A 475 -24.33 9.39 -20.40
N GLU A 476 -24.61 10.40 -21.23
CA GLU A 476 -25.04 10.26 -22.62
C GLU A 476 -24.00 9.51 -23.47
N GLU A 477 -22.72 9.77 -23.29
CA GLU A 477 -21.63 9.14 -24.05
C GLU A 477 -21.49 7.64 -23.70
N ALA A 478 -21.60 7.31 -22.42
CA ALA A 478 -21.56 5.91 -21.94
C ALA A 478 -22.76 5.12 -22.46
N ALA A 479 -23.96 5.70 -22.34
CA ALA A 479 -25.20 5.12 -22.85
C ALA A 479 -25.16 4.92 -24.38
N ALA A 480 -24.61 5.90 -25.11
CA ALA A 480 -24.45 5.84 -26.56
C ALA A 480 -23.52 4.68 -26.97
N ILE A 481 -22.37 4.53 -26.35
CA ILE A 481 -21.43 3.43 -26.64
C ILE A 481 -22.07 2.07 -26.40
N LEU A 482 -22.76 1.87 -25.27
CA LEU A 482 -23.47 0.61 -24.99
C LEU A 482 -24.60 0.32 -26.01
N THR A 483 -25.30 1.37 -26.46
CA THR A 483 -26.37 1.27 -27.49
C THR A 483 -25.79 0.87 -28.85
N ILE A 484 -24.66 1.44 -29.24
CA ILE A 484 -23.96 1.10 -30.48
C ILE A 484 -23.47 -0.35 -30.47
N ILE A 485 -22.85 -0.78 -29.36
CA ILE A 485 -22.38 -2.17 -29.17
C ILE A 485 -23.58 -3.13 -29.17
N GLY A 486 -24.70 -2.77 -28.56
CA GLY A 486 -25.97 -3.48 -28.65
C GLY A 486 -26.03 -4.85 -27.95
N ALA A 487 -25.07 -5.16 -27.08
CA ALA A 487 -24.91 -6.45 -26.42
C ALA A 487 -25.33 -6.47 -24.94
N GLY A 488 -25.96 -5.41 -24.42
CA GLY A 488 -26.21 -5.22 -22.99
C GLY A 488 -24.99 -4.68 -22.24
N TYR A 489 -24.97 -4.81 -20.91
CA TYR A 489 -23.86 -4.35 -20.08
C TYR A 489 -23.70 -5.14 -18.78
N GLY A 490 -22.54 -5.10 -18.19
CA GLY A 490 -22.20 -5.76 -16.90
C GLY A 490 -22.48 -7.26 -16.93
N LYS A 491 -23.22 -7.77 -15.95
CA LYS A 491 -23.56 -9.19 -15.85
C LYS A 491 -24.52 -9.68 -16.95
N LYS A 492 -25.22 -8.75 -17.63
CA LYS A 492 -26.17 -9.05 -18.71
C LYS A 492 -25.55 -8.89 -20.11
N PHE A 493 -24.25 -8.61 -20.19
CA PHE A 493 -23.55 -8.47 -21.47
C PHE A 493 -23.44 -9.83 -22.17
N ASP A 494 -23.93 -9.90 -23.40
CA ASP A 494 -23.93 -11.10 -24.25
C ASP A 494 -23.11 -10.85 -25.51
N LEU A 495 -21.92 -11.44 -25.58
CA LEU A 495 -20.99 -11.25 -26.70
C LEU A 495 -21.56 -11.67 -28.03
N SER A 496 -22.50 -12.64 -28.04
CA SER A 496 -23.15 -13.12 -29.28
C SER A 496 -24.09 -12.09 -29.90
N LYS A 497 -24.55 -11.11 -29.12
CA LYS A 497 -25.46 -10.04 -29.54
C LYS A 497 -24.75 -8.76 -29.95
N CYS A 498 -23.42 -8.73 -29.91
CA CYS A 498 -22.67 -7.56 -30.33
C CYS A 498 -22.94 -7.19 -31.78
N LYS A 499 -23.30 -5.93 -32.00
CA LYS A 499 -23.50 -5.35 -33.34
C LYS A 499 -22.19 -4.88 -33.98
N VAL A 500 -21.09 -4.90 -33.25
CA VAL A 500 -19.74 -4.52 -33.68
C VAL A 500 -18.76 -5.64 -33.37
N ASP A 501 -17.87 -5.91 -34.31
CA ASP A 501 -16.85 -6.95 -34.16
C ASP A 501 -15.62 -6.44 -33.39
N ARG A 502 -15.31 -5.15 -33.54
CA ARG A 502 -14.16 -4.50 -32.91
C ARG A 502 -14.52 -3.09 -32.46
N VAL A 503 -13.89 -2.66 -31.37
CA VAL A 503 -13.94 -1.29 -30.89
C VAL A 503 -12.50 -0.72 -30.91
N ILE A 504 -12.34 0.42 -31.59
CA ILE A 504 -11.06 1.10 -31.74
C ILE A 504 -11.16 2.47 -31.07
N ILE A 505 -10.36 2.70 -30.03
CA ILE A 505 -10.28 3.99 -29.32
C ILE A 505 -9.18 4.81 -29.99
N LEU A 506 -9.55 5.89 -30.65
CA LEU A 506 -8.64 6.78 -31.37
C LEU A 506 -8.61 8.15 -30.67
N ALA A 507 -7.58 8.39 -29.88
CA ALA A 507 -7.36 9.64 -29.17
C ALA A 507 -5.96 10.17 -29.48
N ASP A 508 -5.75 11.46 -29.32
CA ASP A 508 -4.48 12.13 -29.62
C ASP A 508 -3.31 11.58 -28.79
N ALA A 509 -2.09 11.82 -29.26
CA ALA A 509 -0.87 11.34 -28.62
C ALA A 509 -0.40 12.22 -27.43
N ASP A 510 -1.28 13.04 -26.90
CA ASP A 510 -1.02 13.92 -25.76
C ASP A 510 -1.51 13.33 -24.41
N PRO A 511 -1.25 13.99 -23.27
CA PRO A 511 -1.69 13.52 -21.95
C PRO A 511 -3.22 13.44 -21.81
N ASP A 512 -3.98 14.34 -22.46
CA ASP A 512 -5.45 14.34 -22.42
C ASP A 512 -6.02 13.15 -23.19
N GLY A 513 -5.50 12.87 -24.38
CA GLY A 513 -5.88 11.71 -25.17
C GLY A 513 -5.51 10.39 -24.48
N ALA A 514 -4.37 10.33 -23.76
CA ALA A 514 -4.01 9.18 -22.92
C ALA A 514 -5.01 8.98 -21.77
N HIS A 515 -5.49 10.07 -21.16
CA HIS A 515 -6.48 10.03 -20.09
C HIS A 515 -7.84 9.55 -20.64
N ILE A 516 -8.30 10.08 -21.78
CA ILE A 516 -9.56 9.65 -22.41
C ILE A 516 -9.50 8.17 -22.79
N ARG A 517 -8.40 7.71 -23.42
CA ARG A 517 -8.18 6.28 -23.70
C ARG A 517 -8.33 5.41 -22.46
N THR A 518 -7.72 5.82 -21.36
CA THR A 518 -7.77 5.09 -20.09
C THR A 518 -9.19 5.01 -19.54
N LEU A 519 -9.94 6.11 -19.54
CA LEU A 519 -11.32 6.15 -19.04
C LEU A 519 -12.26 5.28 -19.88
N VAL A 520 -12.17 5.36 -21.22
CA VAL A 520 -12.98 4.55 -22.13
C VAL A 520 -12.64 3.06 -21.99
N LEU A 521 -11.35 2.72 -21.93
CA LEU A 521 -10.92 1.33 -21.74
C LEU A 521 -11.41 0.77 -20.41
N ARG A 522 -11.32 1.54 -19.33
CA ARG A 522 -11.85 1.15 -18.00
C ARG A 522 -13.36 0.94 -18.05
N PHE A 523 -14.10 1.82 -18.71
CA PHE A 523 -15.53 1.68 -18.90
C PHE A 523 -15.86 0.38 -19.64
N LEU A 524 -15.20 0.10 -20.76
CA LEU A 524 -15.40 -1.14 -21.52
C LEU A 524 -15.02 -2.39 -20.72
N ALA A 525 -13.93 -2.32 -19.95
CA ALA A 525 -13.49 -3.43 -19.09
C ALA A 525 -14.50 -3.74 -17.97
N MET A 526 -15.22 -2.75 -17.48
CA MET A 526 -16.22 -2.93 -16.41
C MET A 526 -17.58 -3.35 -16.93
N TYR A 527 -18.06 -2.72 -18.00
CA TYR A 527 -19.43 -2.91 -18.52
C TYR A 527 -19.52 -3.84 -19.72
N CYS A 528 -18.42 -4.01 -20.46
CA CYS A 528 -18.31 -4.86 -21.66
C CYS A 528 -17.16 -5.89 -21.52
N LYS A 529 -16.92 -6.38 -20.31
CA LYS A 529 -15.78 -7.27 -19.98
C LYS A 529 -15.59 -8.44 -20.98
N PRO A 530 -16.63 -9.17 -21.40
CA PRO A 530 -16.46 -10.25 -22.39
C PRO A 530 -15.88 -9.77 -23.73
N LEU A 531 -16.20 -8.54 -24.16
CA LEU A 531 -15.67 -7.95 -25.41
C LEU A 531 -14.15 -7.69 -25.29
N VAL A 532 -13.71 -7.19 -24.12
CA VAL A 532 -12.30 -6.95 -23.83
C VAL A 532 -11.53 -8.26 -23.75
N LEU A 533 -12.06 -9.26 -23.01
CA LEU A 533 -11.44 -10.58 -22.88
C LEU A 533 -11.34 -11.35 -24.22
N ALA A 534 -12.28 -11.10 -25.14
CA ALA A 534 -12.23 -11.65 -26.49
C ALA A 534 -11.19 -10.96 -27.40
N GLY A 535 -10.42 -9.98 -26.91
CA GLY A 535 -9.40 -9.26 -27.67
C GLY A 535 -10.00 -8.37 -28.78
N ARG A 536 -11.23 -7.88 -28.61
CA ARG A 536 -11.95 -7.09 -29.61
C ARG A 536 -11.88 -5.58 -29.36
N VAL A 537 -11.11 -5.13 -28.38
CA VAL A 537 -10.91 -3.70 -28.06
C VAL A 537 -9.47 -3.31 -28.36
N PHE A 538 -9.28 -2.27 -29.15
CA PHE A 538 -7.99 -1.79 -29.63
C PHE A 538 -7.80 -0.32 -29.28
N ALA A 539 -6.58 0.06 -28.95
CA ALA A 539 -6.18 1.47 -28.87
C ALA A 539 -5.45 1.85 -30.17
N GLY A 540 -5.96 2.86 -30.85
CA GLY A 540 -5.26 3.46 -31.99
C GLY A 540 -3.99 4.16 -31.49
N MET A 541 -2.91 3.94 -32.20
CA MET A 541 -1.61 4.58 -31.94
C MET A 541 -1.38 5.70 -32.96
N PRO A 542 -1.75 6.95 -32.67
CA PRO A 542 -1.48 8.05 -33.57
C PRO A 542 0.03 8.28 -33.69
N PRO A 543 0.53 8.71 -34.87
CA PRO A 543 1.94 8.99 -35.05
C PRO A 543 2.36 10.20 -34.20
N LEU A 544 3.52 10.08 -33.54
CA LEU A 544 4.13 11.17 -32.75
C LEU A 544 4.84 12.18 -33.64
N PHE A 545 5.39 11.73 -34.78
CA PHE A 545 6.16 12.56 -35.70
C PHE A 545 5.75 12.31 -37.13
N GLY A 546 5.75 13.39 -37.94
CA GLY A 546 5.55 13.32 -39.37
C GLY A 546 6.60 14.13 -40.09
N ILE A 547 7.16 13.59 -41.18
CA ILE A 547 8.06 14.30 -42.05
C ILE A 547 7.34 14.66 -43.33
N GLU A 548 7.31 15.98 -43.63
CA GLU A 548 6.76 16.49 -44.87
C GLU A 548 7.67 16.14 -46.04
N PRO A 549 7.12 15.60 -47.13
CA PRO A 549 7.93 15.29 -48.29
C PRO A 549 8.42 16.56 -49.00
N LYS A 550 9.67 16.58 -49.44
CA LYS A 550 10.26 17.67 -50.23
C LYS A 550 9.58 17.87 -51.59
N SER A 551 8.79 16.94 -52.04
CA SER A 551 8.04 16.97 -53.33
C SER A 551 6.59 16.53 -53.10
N LYS A 552 5.64 17.25 -53.74
CA LYS A 552 4.21 16.92 -53.71
C LYS A 552 3.86 15.51 -54.24
N LYS A 553 4.78 14.86 -54.95
CA LYS A 553 4.60 13.48 -55.45
C LYS A 553 4.85 12.42 -54.37
N ASN A 554 5.54 12.76 -53.27
CA ASN A 554 5.89 11.84 -52.19
C ASN A 554 4.83 11.97 -51.06
N LYS A 555 4.58 10.86 -50.36
CA LYS A 555 3.67 10.84 -49.22
C LYS A 555 4.37 11.24 -47.95
N TRP A 556 3.62 11.81 -46.99
CA TRP A 556 4.09 12.00 -45.62
C TRP A 556 4.62 10.69 -45.05
N ARG A 557 5.71 10.76 -44.30
CA ARG A 557 6.21 9.62 -43.55
C ARG A 557 5.96 9.86 -42.08
N TYR A 558 5.20 8.94 -41.46
CA TYR A 558 4.82 9.02 -40.07
C TYR A 558 5.58 8.01 -39.22
N PHE A 559 5.80 8.35 -37.95
CA PHE A 559 6.51 7.53 -36.98
C PHE A 559 5.68 7.47 -35.70
N VAL A 560 5.49 6.26 -35.19
CA VAL A 560 4.63 5.99 -34.03
C VAL A 560 5.37 6.25 -32.72
N ASP A 561 6.68 6.10 -32.74
CA ASP A 561 7.53 6.33 -31.57
C ASP A 561 8.81 7.11 -31.88
N LYS A 562 9.46 7.60 -30.82
CA LYS A 562 10.69 8.39 -30.89
C LYS A 562 11.87 7.56 -31.43
N LEU A 563 11.88 6.24 -31.14
CA LEU A 563 12.99 5.38 -31.55
C LEU A 563 13.02 5.19 -33.06
N ASP A 564 11.87 4.90 -33.68
CA ASP A 564 11.76 4.75 -35.13
C ASP A 564 12.08 6.07 -35.88
N PHE A 565 11.63 7.20 -35.30
CA PHE A 565 11.99 8.52 -35.83
C PHE A 565 13.52 8.76 -35.76
N THR A 566 14.13 8.46 -34.63
CA THR A 566 15.59 8.62 -34.44
C THR A 566 16.38 7.73 -35.39
N LYS A 567 15.99 6.44 -35.53
CA LYS A 567 16.62 5.53 -36.51
C LYS A 567 16.53 6.06 -37.93
N TYR A 568 15.39 6.63 -38.30
CA TYR A 568 15.26 7.25 -39.63
C TYR A 568 16.17 8.44 -39.79
N ILE A 569 16.21 9.38 -38.84
CA ILE A 569 17.13 10.55 -38.91
C ILE A 569 18.60 10.11 -38.99
N GLN A 570 18.99 9.12 -38.20
CA GLN A 570 20.34 8.56 -38.24
C GLN A 570 20.65 7.93 -39.61
N SER A 571 19.70 7.24 -40.23
CA SER A 571 19.85 6.68 -41.56
C SER A 571 20.02 7.78 -42.66
N GLN A 572 19.26 8.87 -42.52
CA GLN A 572 19.42 10.01 -43.44
C GLN A 572 20.76 10.72 -43.24
N PHE A 573 21.23 10.82 -41.99
CA PHE A 573 22.54 11.40 -41.68
C PHE A 573 23.67 10.62 -42.36
N THR A 574 23.65 9.29 -42.31
CA THR A 574 24.70 8.46 -42.96
C THR A 574 24.68 8.51 -44.48
N GLN A 575 23.57 8.94 -45.10
CA GLN A 575 23.50 9.18 -46.56
C GLN A 575 24.05 10.55 -46.98
N GLN A 576 24.02 11.53 -46.08
CA GLN A 576 24.40 12.92 -46.39
C GLN A 576 25.81 13.28 -45.89
N TYR A 577 26.31 12.59 -44.85
CA TYR A 577 27.56 12.92 -44.18
C TYR A 577 28.47 11.70 -44.08
N ILE A 578 29.77 11.93 -44.25
CA ILE A 578 30.82 10.93 -44.03
C ILE A 578 31.43 11.18 -42.64
N VAL A 579 31.28 10.24 -41.75
CA VAL A 579 31.89 10.28 -40.41
C VAL A 579 33.28 9.65 -40.51
N LYS A 580 34.28 10.29 -39.89
CA LYS A 580 35.65 9.80 -39.84
C LYS A 580 36.02 9.45 -38.39
N ASP A 581 36.87 8.46 -38.22
CA ASP A 581 37.47 8.13 -36.92
C ASP A 581 38.52 9.20 -36.50
N MET A 582 39.06 9.06 -35.30
CA MET A 582 40.11 9.98 -34.77
C MET A 582 41.38 10.03 -35.62
N LYS A 583 41.64 9.04 -36.46
CA LYS A 583 42.75 8.97 -37.38
C LYS A 583 42.43 9.55 -38.78
N GLY A 584 41.21 10.08 -38.95
CA GLY A 584 40.74 10.66 -40.21
C GLY A 584 40.26 9.65 -41.25
N LYS A 585 40.14 8.36 -40.90
CA LYS A 585 39.65 7.31 -41.80
C LYS A 585 38.11 7.32 -41.81
N PRO A 586 37.46 7.28 -42.99
CA PRO A 586 36.00 7.23 -43.08
C PRO A 586 35.47 5.94 -42.51
N LEU A 587 34.41 6.04 -41.69
CA LEU A 587 33.66 4.93 -41.19
C LEU A 587 32.65 4.42 -42.24
N SER A 588 32.37 3.14 -42.24
CA SER A 588 31.29 2.60 -43.09
C SER A 588 29.92 3.12 -42.58
N SER A 589 28.91 3.15 -43.45
CA SER A 589 27.54 3.54 -43.03
C SER A 589 27.03 2.68 -41.90
N LYS A 590 27.37 1.37 -41.86
CA LYS A 590 26.99 0.44 -40.81
C LYS A 590 27.68 0.81 -39.48
N ASP A 591 28.97 1.08 -39.50
CA ASP A 591 29.69 1.45 -38.28
C ASP A 591 29.24 2.82 -37.76
N THR A 592 28.99 3.77 -38.67
CA THR A 592 28.43 5.09 -38.33
C THR A 592 27.07 4.96 -37.66
N LEU A 593 26.16 4.12 -38.18
CA LEU A 593 24.87 3.86 -37.57
C LEU A 593 25.01 3.20 -36.19
N SER A 594 25.92 2.24 -36.03
CA SER A 594 26.19 1.59 -34.75
C SER A 594 26.68 2.62 -33.71
N VAL A 595 27.59 3.51 -34.08
CA VAL A 595 28.09 4.56 -33.18
C VAL A 595 26.99 5.56 -32.82
N LEU A 596 26.16 5.99 -33.77
CA LEU A 596 25.06 6.92 -33.52
C LEU A 596 23.98 6.29 -32.63
N TYR A 597 23.67 5.00 -32.83
CA TYR A 597 22.72 4.27 -32.01
C TYR A 597 23.23 4.13 -30.57
N ASN A 598 24.48 3.66 -30.42
CA ASN A 598 25.11 3.50 -29.11
C ASN A 598 25.21 4.82 -28.34
N ASN A 599 25.53 5.93 -29.04
CA ASN A 599 25.53 7.26 -28.43
C ASN A 599 24.13 7.72 -28.01
N SER A 600 23.10 7.42 -28.79
CA SER A 600 21.71 7.76 -28.42
C SER A 600 21.23 6.96 -27.21
N GLU A 601 21.57 5.68 -27.14
CA GLU A 601 21.27 4.81 -26.00
C GLU A 601 22.05 5.29 -24.76
N TYR A 602 23.34 5.55 -24.90
CA TYR A 602 24.18 6.12 -23.84
C TYR A 602 23.61 7.42 -23.29
N ALA A 603 23.24 8.38 -24.16
CA ALA A 603 22.64 9.64 -23.73
C ALA A 603 21.34 9.46 -22.96
N SER A 604 20.49 8.53 -23.40
CA SER A 604 19.20 8.21 -22.73
C SER A 604 19.41 7.61 -21.34
N ILE A 605 20.38 6.70 -21.19
CA ILE A 605 20.71 6.09 -19.90
C ILE A 605 21.38 7.13 -18.98
N LEU A 606 22.29 7.93 -19.51
CA LEU A 606 22.94 9.01 -18.76
C LEU A 606 21.90 9.99 -18.19
N GLU A 607 20.92 10.40 -19.00
CA GLU A 607 19.84 11.29 -18.59
C GLU A 607 18.96 10.62 -17.50
N ARG A 608 18.66 9.33 -17.65
CA ARG A 608 17.87 8.58 -16.64
C ARG A 608 18.59 8.51 -15.30
N VAL A 609 19.88 8.11 -15.30
CA VAL A 609 20.68 8.02 -14.07
C VAL A 609 20.89 9.40 -13.45
N SER A 610 21.18 10.40 -14.28
CA SER A 610 21.31 11.80 -13.86
C SER A 610 20.05 12.29 -13.12
N ASN A 611 18.87 12.02 -13.67
CA ASN A 611 17.59 12.40 -13.02
C ASN A 611 17.32 11.59 -11.76
N THR A 612 17.63 10.30 -11.74
CA THR A 612 17.39 9.42 -10.58
C THR A 612 18.22 9.84 -9.37
N TYR A 613 19.49 10.21 -9.59
CA TYR A 613 20.41 10.59 -8.51
C TYR A 613 20.61 12.10 -8.37
N ALA A 614 19.82 12.91 -9.10
CA ALA A 614 19.91 14.37 -9.13
C ALA A 614 21.34 14.91 -9.40
N ILE A 615 22.09 14.24 -10.28
CA ILE A 615 23.47 14.57 -10.65
C ILE A 615 23.44 15.32 -11.99
N ASP A 616 24.30 16.36 -12.14
CA ASP A 616 24.51 16.99 -13.44
C ASP A 616 25.05 15.97 -14.47
N PRO A 617 24.46 15.85 -15.68
CA PRO A 617 24.88 14.87 -16.69
C PRO A 617 26.36 14.93 -17.06
N LEU A 618 26.95 16.13 -17.15
CA LEU A 618 28.35 16.31 -17.48
C LEU A 618 29.26 15.89 -16.32
N LEU A 619 28.81 16.16 -15.08
CA LEU A 619 29.52 15.68 -13.89
C LEU A 619 29.47 14.15 -13.80
N LEU A 620 28.33 13.56 -14.06
CA LEU A 620 28.16 12.09 -14.08
C LEU A 620 29.05 11.45 -15.17
N GLU A 621 29.09 12.03 -16.36
CA GLU A 621 29.98 11.57 -17.45
C GLU A 621 31.46 11.63 -17.06
N LEU A 622 31.88 12.70 -16.38
CA LEU A 622 33.24 12.84 -15.88
C LEU A 622 33.54 11.78 -14.79
N VAL A 623 32.65 11.55 -13.88
CA VAL A 623 32.77 10.50 -12.85
C VAL A 623 32.92 9.11 -13.47
N ILE A 624 32.10 8.77 -14.47
CA ILE A 624 32.20 7.49 -15.20
C ILE A 624 33.58 7.36 -15.90
N LYS A 625 34.08 8.42 -16.50
CA LYS A 625 35.39 8.41 -17.15
C LYS A 625 36.55 8.21 -16.17
N LEU A 626 36.38 8.68 -14.93
CA LEU A 626 37.42 8.64 -13.90
C LEU A 626 37.28 7.42 -12.96
N LYS A 627 36.36 6.51 -13.19
CA LYS A 627 36.02 5.39 -12.28
C LYS A 627 37.22 4.50 -11.91
N ASN A 628 38.20 4.36 -12.76
CA ASN A 628 39.38 3.51 -12.56
C ASN A 628 40.61 4.30 -12.08
N GLU A 629 40.47 5.61 -11.84
CA GLU A 629 41.57 6.44 -11.36
C GLU A 629 41.74 6.35 -9.85
N ASN A 630 42.96 6.51 -9.36
CA ASN A 630 43.15 6.61 -7.90
C ASN A 630 42.52 7.91 -7.38
N PHE A 631 42.19 7.94 -6.09
CA PHE A 631 41.48 9.05 -5.45
C PHE A 631 42.17 10.42 -5.68
N LYS A 632 43.51 10.47 -5.67
CA LYS A 632 44.24 11.72 -5.89
C LYS A 632 44.03 12.27 -7.32
N ASN A 633 44.13 11.43 -8.33
CA ASN A 633 43.91 11.79 -9.73
C ASN A 633 42.45 12.17 -9.97
N PHE A 634 41.54 11.37 -9.42
CA PHE A 634 40.09 11.61 -9.45
C PHE A 634 39.75 12.99 -8.86
N SER A 635 40.19 13.27 -7.63
CA SER A 635 39.94 14.53 -6.95
C SER A 635 40.54 15.73 -7.73
N THR A 636 41.75 15.57 -8.27
CA THR A 636 42.38 16.61 -9.04
C THR A 636 41.61 16.90 -10.34
N ALA A 637 41.17 15.88 -11.04
CA ALA A 637 40.37 16.01 -12.25
C ALA A 637 39.02 16.67 -12.03
N ILE A 638 38.28 16.26 -10.94
CA ILE A 638 37.04 16.90 -10.59
C ILE A 638 37.22 18.37 -10.24
N LYS A 639 38.16 18.72 -9.38
CA LYS A 639 38.45 20.13 -8.99
C LYS A 639 38.94 20.99 -10.16
N LYS A 640 39.58 20.41 -11.16
CA LYS A 640 39.99 21.11 -12.37
C LYS A 640 38.77 21.49 -13.24
N ASN A 641 37.75 20.65 -13.33
CA ASN A 641 36.57 20.88 -14.16
C ASN A 641 35.48 21.61 -13.39
N TYR A 642 35.37 21.39 -12.07
CA TYR A 642 34.37 21.96 -11.16
C TYR A 642 35.05 22.63 -9.98
N ARG A 643 35.41 23.92 -10.15
CA ARG A 643 36.24 24.68 -9.22
C ARG A 643 35.68 24.84 -7.80
N PHE A 644 34.37 24.77 -7.66
CA PHE A 644 33.65 24.92 -6.37
C PHE A 644 33.10 23.59 -5.84
N MET A 645 33.75 22.48 -6.23
CA MET A 645 33.34 21.16 -5.79
C MET A 645 34.44 20.55 -4.88
N ASP A 646 34.03 20.18 -3.69
CA ASP A 646 34.88 19.42 -2.77
C ASP A 646 34.74 17.92 -3.02
N VAL A 647 35.83 17.20 -2.84
CA VAL A 647 35.88 15.75 -3.00
C VAL A 647 36.41 15.16 -1.72
N VAL A 648 35.57 14.38 -1.06
CA VAL A 648 35.86 13.71 0.23
C VAL A 648 35.82 12.20 0.03
N GLN A 649 36.77 11.47 0.59
CA GLN A 649 36.77 10.02 0.58
C GLN A 649 36.30 9.52 1.96
N ASP A 650 35.19 8.82 1.98
CA ASP A 650 34.76 8.04 3.13
C ASP A 650 35.30 6.60 2.99
N LYS A 651 36.35 6.30 3.75
CA LYS A 651 37.00 4.99 3.72
C LYS A 651 36.17 3.92 4.46
N SER A 652 35.31 4.32 5.38
CA SER A 652 34.49 3.39 6.16
C SER A 652 33.38 2.74 5.31
N HIS A 653 32.85 3.51 4.35
CA HIS A 653 31.78 3.07 3.46
C HIS A 653 32.23 2.88 2.00
N ASN A 654 33.53 2.93 1.73
CA ASN A 654 34.10 2.85 0.38
C ASN A 654 33.40 3.80 -0.63
N THR A 655 33.09 5.01 -0.18
CA THR A 655 32.30 6.00 -0.93
C THR A 655 33.12 7.26 -1.18
N ILE A 656 33.00 7.86 -2.37
CA ILE A 656 33.52 9.20 -2.63
C ILE A 656 32.33 10.16 -2.63
N ILE A 657 32.43 11.23 -1.87
CA ILE A 657 31.39 12.25 -1.75
C ILE A 657 31.86 13.50 -2.49
N LEU A 658 31.04 13.96 -3.44
CA LEU A 658 31.23 15.22 -4.14
C LEU A 658 30.24 16.24 -3.58
N LYS A 659 30.71 17.38 -3.08
CA LYS A 659 29.85 18.44 -2.53
C LYS A 659 30.23 19.78 -3.15
N GLY A 660 29.27 20.48 -3.74
CA GLY A 660 29.53 21.81 -4.27
C GLY A 660 28.68 22.19 -5.48
N LEU A 661 29.12 23.21 -6.22
CA LEU A 661 28.39 23.74 -7.35
C LEU A 661 28.87 23.10 -8.67
N ALA A 662 27.92 22.57 -9.44
CA ALA A 662 28.09 22.19 -10.81
C ALA A 662 26.97 22.83 -11.66
N ASN A 663 27.34 23.59 -12.71
CA ASN A 663 26.41 24.32 -13.57
C ASN A 663 25.35 25.13 -12.77
N ASP A 664 25.85 25.98 -11.83
CA ASP A 664 25.06 26.86 -10.96
C ASP A 664 24.05 26.16 -10.01
N LYS A 665 24.11 24.84 -9.89
CA LYS A 665 23.33 24.07 -8.94
C LYS A 665 24.23 23.42 -7.92
N TYR A 666 23.77 23.40 -6.66
CA TYR A 666 24.44 22.67 -5.60
C TYR A 666 24.12 21.17 -5.73
N HIS A 667 25.18 20.37 -5.68
CA HIS A 667 25.09 18.91 -5.71
C HIS A 667 25.78 18.33 -4.47
N GLU A 668 25.17 17.31 -3.91
CA GLU A 668 25.79 16.39 -2.97
C GLU A 668 25.61 14.98 -3.52
N VAL A 669 26.70 14.39 -3.99
CA VAL A 669 26.68 13.15 -4.75
C VAL A 669 27.53 12.10 -4.04
N PHE A 670 26.92 10.96 -3.77
CA PHE A 670 27.55 9.78 -3.18
C PHE A 670 27.92 8.80 -4.29
N ILE A 671 29.21 8.71 -4.61
CA ILE A 671 29.72 7.76 -5.60
C ILE A 671 30.05 6.48 -4.85
N ASN A 672 29.13 5.56 -4.84
CA ASN A 672 29.21 4.25 -4.22
C ASN A 672 29.07 3.14 -5.29
N GLU A 673 29.16 1.91 -4.85
CA GLU A 673 29.04 0.74 -5.73
C GLU A 673 27.70 0.67 -6.46
N TYR A 674 26.60 1.12 -5.84
CA TYR A 674 25.25 1.13 -6.45
C TYR A 674 25.19 2.08 -7.66
N LEU A 675 25.64 3.34 -7.48
CA LEU A 675 25.71 4.30 -8.59
C LEU A 675 26.61 3.78 -9.70
N MET A 676 27.75 3.22 -9.35
CA MET A 676 28.71 2.71 -10.31
C MET A 676 28.20 1.47 -11.04
N ASN A 677 27.43 0.61 -10.42
CA ASN A 677 26.81 -0.56 -11.05
C ASN A 677 25.75 -0.15 -12.06
N GLU A 678 24.90 0.83 -11.76
CA GLU A 678 23.97 1.39 -12.76
C GLU A 678 24.70 2.07 -13.94
N CYS A 679 25.94 2.53 -13.72
CA CYS A 679 26.78 3.12 -14.74
C CYS A 679 27.64 2.11 -15.52
N ILE A 680 27.80 0.86 -15.05
CA ILE A 680 28.60 -0.17 -15.74
C ILE A 680 27.99 -0.55 -17.09
N ASP A 681 26.67 -0.61 -17.18
CA ASP A 681 25.95 -0.93 -18.42
C ASP A 681 25.92 0.24 -19.41
N ILE A 682 26.34 1.44 -18.96
CA ILE A 682 26.25 2.68 -19.74
C ILE A 682 27.42 2.80 -20.75
N VAL A 683 28.59 2.24 -20.47
CA VAL A 683 29.76 2.44 -21.33
C VAL A 683 29.72 1.45 -22.48
N PRO A 684 29.45 1.88 -23.74
CA PRO A 684 29.63 1.01 -24.90
C PRO A 684 31.01 0.44 -24.90
N LYS A 685 31.18 -0.85 -25.09
CA LYS A 685 32.47 -1.54 -25.13
C LYS A 685 33.48 -0.88 -26.11
N GLU A 686 32.99 -0.10 -27.08
CA GLU A 686 33.75 0.64 -28.05
C GLU A 686 34.21 2.02 -27.57
N CYS A 687 33.49 2.70 -26.67
CA CYS A 687 33.93 3.96 -26.06
C CYS A 687 35.02 3.75 -25.00
N SER A 688 35.12 2.57 -24.40
CA SER A 688 36.19 2.22 -23.46
C SER A 688 37.59 2.15 -24.11
N LYS A 689 37.67 2.15 -25.45
CA LYS A 689 38.91 2.10 -26.22
C LYS A 689 39.40 3.47 -26.75
N GLY A 690 38.86 4.58 -26.23
CA GLY A 690 39.38 5.92 -26.55
C GLY A 690 39.00 6.46 -27.94
N ASN A 691 38.01 5.92 -28.60
CA ASN A 691 37.52 6.39 -29.89
C ASN A 691 36.44 7.45 -29.71
N ALA A 692 36.79 8.64 -29.27
CA ALA A 692 35.89 9.78 -29.35
C ALA A 692 35.71 10.23 -30.80
N LEU A 693 34.50 10.47 -31.25
CA LEU A 693 34.19 11.13 -32.51
C LEU A 693 34.64 12.60 -32.43
N LYS A 694 35.39 13.07 -33.43
CA LYS A 694 35.66 14.49 -33.66
C LYS A 694 34.53 15.14 -34.41
#